data_c291f57e9d6a8e684e681761046c5bdf
#
_entry.id   c291f57e9d6a8e684e681761046c5bdf
#
_cell.length_a   1.000
_cell.length_b   1.000
_cell.length_c   1.000
_cell.angle_alpha   90.00
_cell.angle_beta   90.00
_cell.angle_gamma   90.00
#
_symmetry.space_group_name_H-M   'P 1'
#
loop_
_entity.id
_entity.type
_entity.pdbx_description
1 polymer ?
#
loop_
_entity_poly.entity_id
_entity_poly.type
_entity_poly.pdbx_seq_one_letter_code
_entity_poly.pdbx_strand_id
1 'polypeptide(L)'
;MLPSVTLENDAYRLAVIQQKQGLCLQILDRAMDSPLADDTAIYRATFPDPSGSLVARWLTDARVQVSGDSLEIGGRLGTLTVRHVLRLPYAEPAMEERLYLANETVETVTLEDLQIGFQRRVADGVGTVLPDCSRGRWAALPFRHRATHPDDLDADFAVADLVERPGRERRATDRPKRFAHGHLPSMQWASEGWAWLYEGRAFCIMSFCQQAITFSTLGVQPHDDHLGLRFGGLSMVDGEPASLHAIKPGQQLSLGVTRYETVAGGVEQACYALRRFYDAHGCALPPDYDPPVHWNELYDNPEWHLVCPDPDHGPQMTRPQAYTLSRLEEEARKASDYGCQALYLDPGWDTDFGTFLWGEDWLGPEDVFVDRMRETYGLGVSLHCPLATWTAMDGRGVPSWPRATWQMDREGNIIEGALCLGSRQYLDAAYERLALHCERGVRFLMFDGNWWNGGCWNSDHGHPVPYTKADHARANLELAHRIHERFPDVLIEMHDTISGGSLQRYTPVYYQYGLPGAHDENWGVELMWRPMDDLRSGRARTLYLHNLGSSIPVYLHVDLRDDNIHCLVLWWYASTCRHLGIGGTHADPMVAQAQRLAMGRYRQLEAYYKRGVFYGMHEGAHVHVLLERCAFVINLFNLSDSEQTVEGSISLDEMGLPRDRWYATPQGGSFDAASGRFAIRRLMPPWSAAVLEVESFGTN
;
A
#
# COMPACT_ATOMS: atom_id res chain seq x y z
N MET A 1 37.95 24.68 -3.40
CA MET A 1 36.67 24.64 -2.68
C MET A 1 35.65 25.32 -3.58
N LEU A 2 34.56 24.63 -3.93
CA LEU A 2 33.40 25.31 -4.52
C LEU A 2 32.85 26.23 -3.43
N PRO A 3 32.39 27.45 -3.77
CA PRO A 3 31.76 28.34 -2.78
C PRO A 3 30.54 27.65 -2.19
N SER A 4 30.22 27.87 -0.94
CA SER A 4 28.95 27.43 -0.36
C SER A 4 27.82 28.11 -1.14
N VAL A 5 26.89 27.31 -1.62
CA VAL A 5 25.71 27.76 -2.37
C VAL A 5 24.51 27.62 -1.45
N THR A 6 23.70 28.67 -1.34
CA THR A 6 22.54 28.69 -0.45
C THR A 6 21.27 29.06 -1.24
N LEU A 7 20.19 28.36 -0.94
CA LEU A 7 18.84 28.61 -1.42
C LEU A 7 17.88 28.65 -0.22
N GLU A 8 16.90 29.56 -0.21
CA GLU A 8 15.95 29.65 0.90
C GLU A 8 14.55 30.11 0.46
N ASN A 9 13.55 29.64 1.19
CA ASN A 9 12.19 30.16 1.18
C ASN A 9 11.73 30.45 2.62
N ASP A 10 10.44 30.70 2.84
CA ASP A 10 9.92 31.01 4.16
C ASP A 10 10.05 29.86 5.17
N ALA A 11 10.05 28.61 4.71
CA ALA A 11 10.10 27.42 5.56
C ALA A 11 11.50 26.84 5.72
N TYR A 12 12.31 26.83 4.67
CA TYR A 12 13.58 26.09 4.64
C TYR A 12 14.74 26.95 4.15
N ARG A 13 15.92 26.63 4.68
CA ARG A 13 17.21 27.05 4.13
C ARG A 13 17.99 25.78 3.74
N LEU A 14 18.42 25.71 2.50
CA LEU A 14 19.28 24.67 1.95
C LEU A 14 20.65 25.27 1.63
N ALA A 15 21.73 24.65 2.12
CA ALA A 15 23.09 25.02 1.75
C ALA A 15 23.87 23.78 1.30
N VAL A 16 24.70 23.95 0.26
CA VAL A 16 25.62 22.91 -0.24
C VAL A 16 27.05 23.36 0.02
N ILE A 17 27.81 22.53 0.71
CA ILE A 17 29.21 22.76 1.07
C ILE A 17 30.06 21.62 0.51
N GLN A 18 31.04 21.95 -0.32
CA GLN A 18 32.01 20.96 -0.81
C GLN A 18 33.02 20.67 0.31
N GLN A 19 33.08 19.41 0.74
CA GLN A 19 34.05 18.90 1.69
C GLN A 19 35.01 17.91 1.06
N LYS A 20 36.08 17.52 1.77
CA LYS A 20 37.05 16.50 1.27
C LYS A 20 36.38 15.14 1.05
N GLN A 21 35.37 14.83 1.81
CA GLN A 21 34.66 13.54 1.81
C GLN A 21 33.43 13.51 0.90
N GLY A 22 33.04 14.64 0.28
CA GLY A 22 31.86 14.73 -0.61
C GLY A 22 31.09 16.04 -0.45
N LEU A 23 29.82 16.02 -0.82
CA LEU A 23 28.92 17.16 -0.68
C LEU A 23 28.18 17.07 0.66
N CYS A 24 28.38 18.05 1.53
CA CYS A 24 27.57 18.24 2.71
C CYS A 24 26.31 19.06 2.32
N LEU A 25 25.14 18.50 2.55
CA LEU A 25 23.85 19.15 2.34
C LEU A 25 23.27 19.53 3.71
N GLN A 26 23.16 20.84 3.95
CA GLN A 26 22.55 21.36 5.16
C GLN A 26 21.13 21.80 4.86
N ILE A 27 20.18 21.27 5.61
CA ILE A 27 18.78 21.67 5.57
C ILE A 27 18.39 22.16 6.95
N LEU A 28 17.93 23.41 7.02
CA LEU A 28 17.42 24.02 8.24
C LEU A 28 15.92 24.28 8.09
N ASP A 29 15.11 23.78 9.02
CA ASP A 29 13.73 24.23 9.18
C ASP A 29 13.75 25.57 9.94
N ARG A 30 13.30 26.63 9.27
CA ARG A 30 13.33 27.99 9.83
C ARG A 30 12.31 28.22 10.95
N ALA A 31 11.24 27.43 10.97
CA ALA A 31 10.21 27.53 11.99
C ALA A 31 10.59 26.79 13.28
N MET A 32 11.38 25.71 13.15
CA MET A 32 11.88 24.94 14.28
C MET A 32 13.27 25.42 14.75
N ASP A 33 13.95 26.26 13.95
CA ASP A 33 15.35 26.65 14.12
C ASP A 33 16.26 25.44 14.41
N SER A 34 15.99 24.33 13.74
CA SER A 34 16.64 23.04 13.94
C SER A 34 17.19 22.49 12.63
N PRO A 35 18.44 22.00 12.62
CA PRO A 35 18.97 21.31 11.45
C PRO A 35 18.22 20.01 11.22
N LEU A 36 17.72 19.83 10.00
CA LEU A 36 17.14 18.57 9.53
C LEU A 36 18.22 17.68 8.89
N ALA A 37 19.18 18.29 8.21
CA ALA A 37 20.38 17.65 7.69
C ALA A 37 21.59 18.56 7.93
N ASP A 38 22.74 17.98 8.27
CA ASP A 38 23.97 18.72 8.58
C ASP A 38 25.27 17.96 8.24
N ASP A 39 25.14 16.83 7.52
CA ASP A 39 26.27 15.96 7.23
C ASP A 39 26.42 15.66 5.71
N THR A 40 27.43 14.86 5.37
CA THR A 40 27.75 14.49 3.99
C THR A 40 26.62 13.65 3.38
N ALA A 41 26.02 14.14 2.29
CA ALA A 41 24.99 13.40 1.57
C ALA A 41 25.54 12.13 0.92
N ILE A 42 24.69 11.12 0.86
CA ILE A 42 25.02 9.86 0.18
C ILE A 42 24.60 9.96 -1.27
N TYR A 43 25.54 9.59 -2.15
CA TYR A 43 25.31 9.32 -3.58
C TYR A 43 26.07 8.05 -3.91
N ARG A 44 25.38 6.92 -3.90
CA ARG A 44 25.97 5.60 -4.14
C ARG A 44 25.10 4.80 -5.09
N ALA A 45 25.72 4.13 -6.04
CA ALA A 45 25.08 3.13 -6.90
C ALA A 45 25.93 1.87 -6.96
N THR A 46 25.29 0.72 -7.13
CA THR A 46 25.95 -0.58 -7.23
C THR A 46 25.61 -1.21 -8.57
N PHE A 47 26.64 -1.68 -9.25
CA PHE A 47 26.56 -2.27 -10.60
C PHE A 47 27.18 -3.65 -10.60
N PRO A 48 26.69 -4.60 -11.40
CA PRO A 48 27.39 -5.84 -11.67
C PRO A 48 28.63 -5.55 -12.55
N ASP A 49 29.76 -6.12 -12.19
CA ASP A 49 30.93 -6.12 -13.06
C ASP A 49 30.86 -7.30 -14.06
N PRO A 50 31.83 -7.39 -15.03
CA PRO A 50 31.85 -8.48 -16.00
C PRO A 50 31.96 -9.90 -15.39
N SER A 51 32.41 -10.02 -14.14
CA SER A 51 32.46 -11.29 -13.41
C SER A 51 31.15 -11.62 -12.70
N GLY A 52 30.17 -10.70 -12.70
CA GLY A 52 28.94 -10.79 -11.93
C GLY A 52 29.06 -10.31 -10.48
N SER A 53 30.25 -9.84 -10.07
CA SER A 53 30.46 -9.26 -8.74
C SER A 53 29.86 -7.86 -8.66
N LEU A 54 29.30 -7.49 -7.50
CA LEU A 54 28.68 -6.18 -7.30
C LEU A 54 29.71 -5.13 -6.88
N VAL A 55 29.79 -4.04 -7.63
CA VAL A 55 30.75 -2.94 -7.40
C VAL A 55 30.02 -1.64 -7.12
N ALA A 56 30.25 -1.07 -5.93
CA ALA A 56 29.74 0.24 -5.55
C ALA A 56 30.50 1.37 -6.25
N ARG A 57 29.79 2.40 -6.67
CA ARG A 57 30.30 3.65 -7.22
C ARG A 57 29.71 4.83 -6.46
N TRP A 58 30.52 5.86 -6.29
CA TRP A 58 30.17 7.10 -5.63
C TRP A 58 30.15 8.24 -6.63
N LEU A 59 29.49 9.35 -6.27
CA LEU A 59 29.41 10.53 -7.14
C LEU A 59 30.80 11.09 -7.44
N THR A 60 31.10 11.24 -8.70
CA THR A 60 32.30 11.93 -9.22
C THR A 60 31.89 13.12 -10.08
N ASP A 61 32.84 14.01 -10.34
CA ASP A 61 32.65 15.20 -11.20
C ASP A 61 31.47 16.09 -10.77
N ALA A 62 31.26 16.17 -9.46
CA ALA A 62 30.15 16.92 -8.88
C ALA A 62 30.19 18.40 -9.27
N ARG A 63 29.07 18.91 -9.73
CA ARG A 63 28.83 20.32 -10.07
C ARG A 63 27.57 20.79 -9.39
N VAL A 64 27.58 22.01 -8.84
CA VAL A 64 26.44 22.61 -8.20
C VAL A 64 26.11 23.93 -8.89
N GLN A 65 24.85 24.08 -9.27
CA GLN A 65 24.33 25.29 -9.93
C GLN A 65 23.04 25.75 -9.24
N VAL A 66 22.82 27.06 -9.17
CA VAL A 66 21.57 27.64 -8.69
C VAL A 66 20.94 28.43 -9.82
N SER A 67 19.65 28.24 -10.00
CA SER A 67 18.84 29.00 -10.97
C SER A 67 17.46 29.26 -10.39
N GLY A 68 17.15 30.52 -10.07
CA GLY A 68 15.89 30.90 -9.46
C GLY A 68 15.69 30.23 -8.10
N ASP A 69 14.59 29.48 -7.97
CA ASP A 69 14.21 28.72 -6.77
C ASP A 69 14.78 27.29 -6.73
N SER A 70 15.70 26.96 -7.61
CA SER A 70 16.21 25.60 -7.81
C SER A 70 17.73 25.52 -7.67
N LEU A 71 18.19 24.47 -7.00
CA LEU A 71 19.57 24.06 -6.88
C LEU A 71 19.73 22.71 -7.59
N GLU A 72 20.67 22.63 -8.51
CA GLU A 72 20.97 21.39 -9.25
C GLU A 72 22.36 20.86 -8.89
N ILE A 73 22.43 19.57 -8.57
CA ILE A 73 23.67 18.81 -8.38
C ILE A 73 23.79 17.83 -9.53
N GLY A 74 24.78 18.05 -10.38
CA GLY A 74 25.13 17.15 -11.47
C GLY A 74 26.39 16.37 -11.18
N GLY A 75 26.57 15.19 -11.80
CA GLY A 75 27.76 14.38 -11.64
C GLY A 75 27.63 13.01 -12.30
N ARG A 76 28.52 12.09 -11.94
CA ARG A 76 28.50 10.71 -12.47
C ARG A 76 28.49 9.69 -11.34
N LEU A 77 27.64 8.65 -11.49
CA LEU A 77 27.65 7.42 -10.69
C LEU A 77 28.06 6.28 -11.62
N GLY A 78 29.33 5.89 -11.57
CA GLY A 78 29.88 4.95 -12.55
C GLY A 78 29.74 5.51 -13.98
N THR A 79 29.01 4.83 -14.84
CA THR A 79 28.74 5.23 -16.22
C THR A 79 27.50 6.10 -16.41
N LEU A 80 26.65 6.20 -15.38
CA LEU A 80 25.43 6.98 -15.43
C LEU A 80 25.69 8.45 -15.11
N THR A 81 25.05 9.34 -15.85
CA THR A 81 24.98 10.77 -15.52
C THR A 81 23.83 11.00 -14.53
N VAL A 82 24.12 11.70 -13.44
CA VAL A 82 23.16 12.07 -12.39
C VAL A 82 22.80 13.53 -12.52
N ARG A 83 21.54 13.82 -12.39
CA ARG A 83 20.98 15.16 -12.22
C ARG A 83 20.01 15.15 -11.04
N HIS A 84 20.39 15.80 -9.96
CA HIS A 84 19.62 15.90 -8.73
C HIS A 84 19.19 17.36 -8.55
N VAL A 85 17.88 17.61 -8.57
CA VAL A 85 17.28 18.95 -8.50
C VAL A 85 16.55 19.10 -7.18
N LEU A 86 16.92 20.13 -6.43
CA LEU A 86 16.27 20.55 -5.18
C LEU A 86 15.63 21.92 -5.42
N ARG A 87 14.33 22.02 -5.23
CA ARG A 87 13.56 23.24 -5.47
C ARG A 87 12.93 23.73 -4.17
N LEU A 88 13.04 25.02 -3.89
CA LEU A 88 12.37 25.71 -2.80
C LEU A 88 11.39 26.74 -3.37
N PRO A 89 10.13 26.34 -3.64
CA PRO A 89 9.14 27.25 -4.23
C PRO A 89 8.92 28.47 -3.32
N TYR A 90 8.91 29.69 -3.89
CA TYR A 90 8.72 30.91 -3.11
C TYR A 90 7.31 31.05 -2.51
N ALA A 91 6.31 30.45 -3.16
CA ALA A 91 4.92 30.55 -2.75
C ALA A 91 4.46 29.41 -1.83
N GLU A 92 5.31 28.43 -1.56
CA GLU A 92 4.95 27.25 -0.77
C GLU A 92 5.96 26.99 0.34
N PRO A 93 5.51 26.66 1.56
CA PRO A 93 6.39 26.29 2.67
C PRO A 93 6.89 24.83 2.54
N ALA A 94 7.49 24.51 1.39
CA ALA A 94 7.91 23.16 1.05
C ALA A 94 9.27 23.18 0.31
N MET A 95 9.90 22.00 0.24
CA MET A 95 11.01 21.70 -0.64
C MET A 95 10.61 20.49 -1.52
N GLU A 96 10.98 20.54 -2.79
CA GLU A 96 10.80 19.41 -3.71
C GLU A 96 12.16 18.90 -4.18
N GLU A 97 12.25 17.59 -4.36
CA GLU A 97 13.43 16.89 -4.83
C GLU A 97 13.07 16.05 -6.06
N ARG A 98 13.91 16.10 -7.09
CA ARG A 98 13.79 15.27 -8.29
C ARG A 98 15.15 14.70 -8.68
N LEU A 99 15.17 13.43 -9.00
CA LEU A 99 16.38 12.73 -9.38
C LEU A 99 16.23 12.11 -10.77
N TYR A 100 17.27 12.27 -11.59
CA TYR A 100 17.34 11.69 -12.92
C TYR A 100 18.66 10.95 -13.10
N LEU A 101 18.59 9.77 -13.73
CA LEU A 101 19.75 9.00 -14.17
C LEU A 101 19.70 8.87 -15.68
N ALA A 102 20.77 9.23 -16.37
CA ALA A 102 20.86 9.10 -17.80
C ALA A 102 21.98 8.14 -18.20
N ASN A 103 21.71 7.25 -19.14
CA ASN A 103 22.70 6.39 -19.75
C ASN A 103 23.15 7.01 -21.09
N GLU A 104 24.31 7.62 -21.08
CA GLU A 104 24.94 8.23 -22.26
C GLU A 104 25.91 7.27 -22.97
N THR A 105 25.97 6.01 -22.53
CA THR A 105 26.81 4.98 -23.13
C THR A 105 26.10 4.28 -24.28
N VAL A 106 26.82 3.43 -25.01
CA VAL A 106 26.29 2.63 -26.13
C VAL A 106 25.72 1.28 -25.70
N GLU A 107 25.87 0.93 -24.41
CA GLU A 107 25.41 -0.34 -23.83
C GLU A 107 24.33 -0.11 -22.82
N THR A 108 23.48 -1.11 -22.60
CA THR A 108 22.50 -1.09 -21.51
C THR A 108 23.22 -1.20 -20.16
N VAL A 109 22.92 -0.30 -19.24
CA VAL A 109 23.45 -0.30 -17.87
C VAL A 109 22.42 -0.89 -16.94
N THR A 110 22.77 -1.97 -16.24
CA THR A 110 21.94 -2.55 -15.17
C THR A 110 22.34 -1.96 -13.84
N LEU A 111 21.36 -1.47 -13.09
CA LEU A 111 21.53 -0.88 -11.77
C LEU A 111 20.98 -1.84 -10.71
N GLU A 112 21.84 -2.32 -9.80
CA GLU A 112 21.49 -3.29 -8.76
C GLU A 112 21.10 -2.65 -7.42
N ASP A 113 21.64 -1.47 -7.10
CA ASP A 113 21.31 -0.70 -5.92
C ASP A 113 21.57 0.79 -6.17
N LEU A 114 20.70 1.62 -5.66
CA LEU A 114 20.86 3.06 -5.64
C LEU A 114 20.50 3.59 -4.26
N GLN A 115 21.37 4.42 -3.71
CA GLN A 115 21.14 5.11 -2.46
C GLN A 115 21.54 6.57 -2.61
N ILE A 116 20.54 7.45 -2.54
CA ILE A 116 20.74 8.89 -2.50
C ILE A 116 19.95 9.42 -1.33
N GLY A 117 20.53 10.30 -0.54
CA GLY A 117 19.83 10.87 0.61
C GLY A 117 20.66 11.85 1.40
N PHE A 118 19.96 12.57 2.24
CA PHE A 118 20.54 13.49 3.23
C PHE A 118 21.01 12.73 4.45
N GLN A 119 21.91 13.33 5.22
CA GLN A 119 22.32 12.79 6.51
C GLN A 119 22.22 13.86 7.59
N ARG A 120 21.84 13.41 8.79
CA ARG A 120 21.90 14.17 10.02
C ARG A 120 22.78 13.44 11.02
N ARG A 121 23.68 14.17 11.67
CA ARG A 121 24.41 13.64 12.82
C ARG A 121 23.45 13.40 13.98
N VAL A 122 23.35 12.16 14.48
CA VAL A 122 22.35 11.78 15.50
C VAL A 122 22.96 11.22 16.78
N ALA A 123 24.17 10.67 16.71
CA ALA A 123 24.88 10.15 17.88
C ALA A 123 26.39 10.34 17.72
N ASP A 124 27.11 10.33 18.84
CA ASP A 124 28.58 10.32 18.85
C ASP A 124 29.14 8.93 18.44
N GLY A 125 30.48 8.83 18.34
CA GLY A 125 31.15 7.58 17.90
C GLY A 125 31.00 6.40 18.87
N VAL A 126 30.47 6.62 20.08
CA VAL A 126 30.15 5.55 21.05
C VAL A 126 28.66 5.24 21.10
N GLY A 127 27.84 5.91 20.26
CA GLY A 127 26.41 5.63 20.13
C GLY A 127 25.52 6.42 21.08
N THR A 128 26.02 7.46 21.75
CA THR A 128 25.20 8.35 22.59
C THR A 128 24.39 9.30 21.70
N VAL A 129 23.06 9.20 21.74
CA VAL A 129 22.18 10.05 20.95
C VAL A 129 22.30 11.52 21.36
N LEU A 130 22.39 12.42 20.37
CA LEU A 130 22.49 13.85 20.60
C LEU A 130 21.22 14.41 21.26
N PRO A 131 21.33 15.44 22.13
CA PRO A 131 20.20 15.95 22.92
C PRO A 131 19.01 16.45 22.09
N ASP A 132 19.24 17.07 20.95
CA ASP A 132 18.20 17.55 20.03
C ASP A 132 17.54 16.40 19.26
N CYS A 133 18.25 15.29 19.03
CA CYS A 133 17.71 14.08 18.40
C CYS A 133 16.95 13.19 19.39
N SER A 134 17.28 13.26 20.68
CA SER A 134 16.64 12.41 21.71
C SER A 134 15.19 12.82 22.02
N ARG A 135 14.79 14.05 21.71
CA ARG A 135 13.42 14.57 21.97
C ARG A 135 12.45 14.33 20.84
N GLY A 136 12.95 14.07 19.65
CA GLY A 136 12.10 13.79 18.48
C GLY A 136 11.87 12.31 18.27
N ARG A 137 10.86 11.98 17.47
CA ARG A 137 10.51 10.61 17.10
C ARG A 137 10.32 10.54 15.60
N TRP A 138 10.61 9.36 15.02
CA TRP A 138 10.34 9.07 13.63
C TRP A 138 9.08 8.25 13.50
N ALA A 139 8.27 8.56 12.50
CA ALA A 139 7.12 7.76 12.10
C ALA A 139 7.22 7.40 10.63
N ALA A 140 6.87 6.17 10.29
CA ALA A 140 6.69 5.75 8.90
C ALA A 140 5.31 6.18 8.40
N LEU A 141 5.21 6.57 7.14
CA LEU A 141 3.97 7.03 6.51
C LEU A 141 3.61 6.13 5.31
N PRO A 142 2.46 5.44 5.33
CA PRO A 142 1.53 5.31 6.47
C PRO A 142 2.06 4.33 7.53
N PHE A 143 2.90 3.38 7.16
CA PHE A 143 3.55 2.39 8.03
C PHE A 143 4.83 1.85 7.38
N ARG A 144 5.66 1.12 8.15
CA ARG A 144 6.88 0.51 7.63
C ARG A 144 6.58 -0.67 6.73
N HIS A 145 7.19 -0.70 5.56
CA HIS A 145 7.22 -1.89 4.74
C HIS A 145 7.98 -3.03 5.46
N ARG A 146 7.52 -4.24 5.25
CA ARG A 146 8.08 -5.47 5.85
C ARG A 146 7.96 -5.52 7.38
N ALA A 147 7.06 -4.74 7.96
CA ALA A 147 6.70 -4.93 9.34
C ALA A 147 5.95 -6.26 9.48
N THR A 148 6.50 -7.20 10.25
CA THR A 148 5.93 -8.54 10.42
C THR A 148 5.53 -8.84 11.85
N HIS A 149 5.90 -7.95 12.75
CA HIS A 149 5.61 -8.07 14.16
C HIS A 149 4.74 -6.90 14.60
N PRO A 150 3.78 -7.05 15.54
CA PRO A 150 2.99 -5.94 16.05
C PRO A 150 3.82 -4.75 16.52
N ASP A 151 4.97 -5.00 17.14
CA ASP A 151 5.92 -3.95 17.56
C ASP A 151 6.50 -3.16 16.39
N ASP A 152 6.46 -3.71 15.16
CA ASP A 152 6.95 -3.04 13.96
C ASP A 152 5.92 -2.08 13.37
N LEU A 153 4.69 -2.12 13.86
CA LEU A 153 3.57 -1.26 13.48
C LEU A 153 3.39 -0.06 14.42
N ASP A 154 4.35 0.19 15.32
CA ASP A 154 4.32 1.39 16.16
C ASP A 154 4.19 2.64 15.30
N ALA A 155 3.32 3.56 15.71
CA ALA A 155 3.09 4.80 15.00
C ALA A 155 4.35 5.66 14.90
N ASP A 156 5.18 5.60 15.95
CA ASP A 156 6.44 6.32 16.01
C ASP A 156 7.51 5.57 16.85
N PHE A 157 8.77 5.93 16.69
CA PHE A 157 9.91 5.35 17.42
C PHE A 157 11.02 6.38 17.62
N ALA A 158 11.83 6.18 18.66
CA ALA A 158 12.95 7.08 18.98
C ALA A 158 14.17 6.83 18.09
N VAL A 159 15.04 7.82 17.95
CA VAL A 159 16.34 7.64 17.28
C VAL A 159 17.20 6.59 17.99
N ALA A 160 17.08 6.46 19.33
CA ALA A 160 17.77 5.44 20.11
C ALA A 160 17.41 4.02 19.63
N ASP A 161 16.15 3.77 19.25
CA ASP A 161 15.73 2.46 18.73
C ASP A 161 16.44 2.09 17.43
N LEU A 162 16.71 3.09 16.57
CA LEU A 162 17.50 2.90 15.35
C LEU A 162 18.97 2.61 15.64
N VAL A 163 19.54 3.29 16.64
CA VAL A 163 20.94 3.13 17.02
C VAL A 163 21.19 1.81 17.77
N GLU A 164 20.31 1.47 18.70
CA GLU A 164 20.47 0.28 19.56
C GLU A 164 20.02 -1.03 18.89
N ARG A 165 19.08 -0.95 17.95
CA ARG A 165 18.44 -2.12 17.31
C ARG A 165 18.51 -2.08 15.78
N PRO A 166 19.68 -1.93 15.19
CA PRO A 166 19.79 -1.76 13.73
C PRO A 166 19.38 -3.00 12.92
N GLY A 167 19.20 -4.14 13.56
CA GLY A 167 18.82 -5.41 12.92
C GLY A 167 17.38 -5.83 13.17
N ARG A 168 16.51 -4.93 13.65
CA ARG A 168 15.12 -5.28 13.98
C ARG A 168 14.33 -5.80 12.77
N GLU A 169 14.60 -5.27 11.58
CA GLU A 169 14.00 -5.77 10.33
C GLU A 169 14.43 -7.20 9.97
N ARG A 170 15.56 -7.67 10.46
CA ARG A 170 15.98 -9.05 10.20
C ARG A 170 15.03 -10.09 10.79
N ARG A 171 14.32 -9.78 11.86
CA ARG A 171 13.31 -10.68 12.43
C ARG A 171 12.17 -10.95 11.47
N ALA A 172 11.84 -9.99 10.64
CA ALA A 172 10.85 -10.11 9.61
C ALA A 172 11.25 -11.08 8.49
N THR A 173 12.56 -11.27 8.29
CA THR A 173 13.15 -12.05 7.21
C THR A 173 13.69 -13.41 7.65
N ASP A 174 13.57 -13.77 8.94
CA ASP A 174 14.14 -15.00 9.51
C ASP A 174 13.45 -16.29 9.02
N ARG A 175 12.34 -16.20 8.32
CA ARG A 175 11.72 -17.34 7.66
C ARG A 175 12.24 -17.42 6.23
N PRO A 176 12.84 -18.56 5.83
CA PRO A 176 13.17 -18.79 4.44
C PRO A 176 11.89 -18.73 3.63
N LYS A 177 11.79 -17.75 2.74
CA LYS A 177 10.61 -17.53 1.92
C LYS A 177 10.86 -18.07 0.54
N ARG A 178 9.85 -18.72 0.05
CA ARG A 178 9.77 -19.16 -1.35
C ARG A 178 9.73 -17.94 -2.30
N PHE A 179 9.26 -16.79 -1.78
CA PHE A 179 9.12 -15.52 -2.48
C PHE A 179 9.76 -14.41 -1.63
N ALA A 180 11.08 -14.31 -1.69
CA ALA A 180 11.78 -13.23 -1.01
C ALA A 180 11.61 -11.93 -1.79
N HIS A 181 10.81 -11.03 -1.28
CA HIS A 181 10.78 -9.65 -1.76
C HIS A 181 12.02 -8.94 -1.22
N GLY A 182 13.14 -9.01 -1.92
CA GLY A 182 14.38 -8.33 -1.67
C GLY A 182 14.79 -8.09 -0.19
N HIS A 183 16.05 -8.19 0.10
CA HIS A 183 16.56 -7.89 1.44
C HIS A 183 16.97 -6.43 1.52
N LEU A 184 16.31 -5.66 2.38
CA LEU A 184 16.88 -4.38 2.77
C LEU A 184 18.16 -4.63 3.56
N PRO A 185 19.22 -3.85 3.35
CA PRO A 185 20.39 -3.91 4.19
C PRO A 185 20.00 -3.77 5.66
N SER A 186 20.65 -4.52 6.53
CA SER A 186 20.53 -4.31 7.97
C SER A 186 20.77 -2.81 8.26
N MET A 187 19.99 -2.18 9.12
CA MET A 187 20.05 -0.76 9.47
C MET A 187 19.31 0.18 8.51
N GLN A 188 18.52 -0.32 7.58
CA GLN A 188 17.62 0.49 6.77
C GLN A 188 16.16 0.03 6.97
N TRP A 189 15.27 1.01 7.03
CA TRP A 189 13.83 0.82 7.03
C TRP A 189 13.24 1.51 5.80
N ALA A 190 12.20 0.96 5.23
CA ALA A 190 11.55 1.49 4.05
C ALA A 190 10.10 1.85 4.33
N SER A 191 9.63 2.92 3.69
CA SER A 191 8.24 3.34 3.68
C SER A 191 7.96 4.18 2.43
N GLU A 192 6.74 4.58 2.22
CA GLU A 192 6.38 5.56 1.18
C GLU A 192 6.73 6.98 1.59
N GLY A 193 6.73 7.22 2.90
CA GLY A 193 7.15 8.47 3.48
C GLY A 193 7.64 8.31 4.91
N TRP A 194 8.18 9.37 5.46
CA TRP A 194 8.63 9.47 6.83
C TRP A 194 8.24 10.79 7.44
N ALA A 195 8.04 10.81 8.75
CA ALA A 195 7.85 12.03 9.51
C ALA A 195 8.80 12.09 10.69
N TRP A 196 9.46 13.22 10.88
CA TRP A 196 10.15 13.56 12.10
C TRP A 196 9.20 14.36 12.98
N LEU A 197 8.78 13.78 14.10
CA LEU A 197 7.84 14.36 15.05
C LEU A 197 8.62 15.10 16.15
N TYR A 198 8.42 16.38 16.25
CA TYR A 198 9.14 17.22 17.19
C TYR A 198 8.27 18.41 17.64
N GLU A 199 8.09 18.59 18.95
CA GLU A 199 7.42 19.73 19.59
C GLU A 199 6.05 20.11 18.96
N GLY A 200 5.20 19.13 18.70
CA GLY A 200 3.86 19.33 18.12
C GLY A 200 3.86 19.66 16.63
N ARG A 201 4.93 19.36 15.93
CA ARG A 201 5.09 19.47 14.48
C ARG A 201 5.58 18.15 13.89
N ALA A 202 5.32 17.97 12.62
CA ALA A 202 5.83 16.84 11.84
C ALA A 202 6.54 17.37 10.58
N PHE A 203 7.83 17.11 10.44
CA PHE A 203 8.55 17.27 9.19
C PHE A 203 8.36 16.02 8.35
N CYS A 204 7.62 16.14 7.25
CA CYS A 204 7.21 15.05 6.38
C CYS A 204 8.13 14.92 5.18
N ILE A 205 8.46 13.69 4.82
CA ILE A 205 9.22 13.29 3.64
C ILE A 205 8.33 12.34 2.86
N MET A 206 7.87 12.72 1.66
CA MET A 206 6.86 12.02 0.89
C MET A 206 7.35 11.81 -0.53
N SER A 207 7.44 10.56 -0.99
CA SER A 207 7.97 10.21 -2.30
C SER A 207 6.90 9.61 -3.21
N PHE A 208 6.93 9.99 -4.50
CA PHE A 208 6.03 9.47 -5.51
C PHE A 208 6.79 9.22 -6.82
N CYS A 209 6.77 7.98 -7.31
CA CYS A 209 7.38 7.57 -8.56
C CYS A 209 6.57 6.47 -9.24
N GLN A 210 6.14 6.69 -10.48
CA GLN A 210 5.47 5.68 -11.30
C GLN A 210 6.35 5.14 -12.45
N GLN A 211 7.63 5.49 -12.47
CA GLN A 211 8.58 4.98 -13.48
C GLN A 211 9.53 3.91 -12.93
N ALA A 212 9.72 3.89 -11.61
CA ALA A 212 10.65 2.99 -10.96
C ALA A 212 10.08 2.53 -9.61
N ILE A 213 10.47 1.33 -9.18
CA ILE A 213 10.26 0.89 -7.80
C ILE A 213 11.29 1.60 -6.94
N THR A 214 10.84 2.54 -6.14
CA THR A 214 11.69 3.32 -5.26
C THR A 214 11.15 3.28 -3.83
N PHE A 215 12.06 3.36 -2.87
CA PHE A 215 11.73 3.43 -1.45
C PHE A 215 12.28 4.70 -0.84
N SER A 216 11.49 5.34 -0.02
CA SER A 216 12.00 6.30 0.95
C SER A 216 12.54 5.51 2.15
N THR A 217 13.84 5.57 2.38
CA THR A 217 14.49 4.76 3.43
C THR A 217 15.00 5.63 4.56
N LEU A 218 14.97 5.06 5.76
CA LEU A 218 15.57 5.60 6.97
C LEU A 218 16.62 4.62 7.47
N GLY A 219 17.83 5.07 7.79
CA GLY A 219 18.87 4.16 8.21
C GLY A 219 20.04 4.84 8.90
N VAL A 220 20.70 4.12 9.78
CA VAL A 220 21.90 4.58 10.48
C VAL A 220 23.14 4.30 9.63
N GLN A 221 23.97 5.30 9.46
CA GLN A 221 25.23 5.23 8.73
C GLN A 221 26.38 5.52 9.72
N PRO A 222 27.25 4.52 10.00
CA PRO A 222 28.41 4.77 10.84
C PRO A 222 29.49 5.56 10.10
N HIS A 223 30.09 6.52 10.80
CA HIS A 223 31.28 7.27 10.45
C HIS A 223 32.37 7.08 11.51
N ASP A 224 33.57 7.55 11.27
CA ASP A 224 34.71 7.33 12.17
C ASP A 224 34.50 7.91 13.58
N ASP A 225 33.80 9.03 13.70
CA ASP A 225 33.62 9.79 14.94
C ASP A 225 32.15 10.01 15.36
N HIS A 226 31.17 9.52 14.55
CA HIS A 226 29.75 9.70 14.83
C HIS A 226 28.87 8.71 14.08
N LEU A 227 27.58 8.72 14.42
CA LEU A 227 26.55 8.05 13.64
C LEU A 227 25.70 9.11 12.91
N GLY A 228 25.58 8.94 11.59
CA GLY A 228 24.67 9.68 10.75
C GLY A 228 23.34 8.93 10.59
N LEU A 229 22.24 9.66 10.57
CA LEU A 229 20.95 9.13 10.14
C LEU A 229 20.69 9.58 8.70
N ARG A 230 20.64 8.63 7.78
CA ARG A 230 20.27 8.89 6.40
C ARG A 230 18.76 8.88 6.27
N PHE A 231 18.22 9.87 5.57
CA PHE A 231 16.80 10.00 5.27
C PHE A 231 16.62 10.75 3.94
N GLY A 232 15.37 10.75 3.43
CA GLY A 232 15.06 11.40 2.17
C GLY A 232 15.77 10.77 0.99
N GLY A 233 15.79 11.46 -0.14
CA GLY A 233 16.33 10.91 -1.36
C GLY A 233 15.59 9.66 -1.80
N LEU A 234 16.32 8.75 -2.43
CA LEU A 234 15.76 7.53 -2.97
C LEU A 234 16.68 6.34 -2.72
N SER A 235 16.08 5.20 -2.48
CA SER A 235 16.75 3.92 -2.53
C SER A 235 16.04 2.98 -3.48
N MET A 236 16.83 2.26 -4.25
CA MET A 236 16.40 1.14 -5.06
C MET A 236 17.16 -0.07 -4.51
N VAL A 237 16.60 -0.73 -3.51
CA VAL A 237 17.24 -1.86 -2.84
C VAL A 237 16.30 -3.03 -2.90
N ASP A 238 16.65 -4.06 -3.62
CA ASP A 238 15.82 -5.25 -3.72
C ASP A 238 16.58 -6.55 -3.39
N GLY A 239 17.83 -6.65 -3.76
CA GLY A 239 18.68 -7.82 -3.44
C GLY A 239 18.36 -9.08 -4.23
N GLU A 240 17.46 -8.99 -5.22
CA GLU A 240 17.14 -10.13 -6.10
C GLU A 240 17.74 -9.92 -7.51
N PRO A 241 18.29 -10.97 -8.13
CA PRO A 241 18.78 -10.89 -9.52
C PRO A 241 17.67 -10.38 -10.46
N ALA A 242 18.03 -9.46 -11.35
CA ALA A 242 17.14 -8.85 -12.34
C ALA A 242 15.93 -8.10 -11.76
N SER A 243 15.94 -7.79 -10.47
CA SER A 243 14.87 -7.02 -9.81
C SER A 243 14.91 -5.54 -10.13
N LEU A 244 16.07 -5.00 -10.52
CA LEU A 244 16.33 -3.59 -10.74
C LEU A 244 16.25 -3.17 -12.20
N HIS A 245 16.43 -1.88 -12.46
CA HIS A 245 16.21 -1.28 -13.76
C HIS A 245 17.38 -1.48 -14.71
N ALA A 246 17.06 -1.86 -15.95
CA ALA A 246 17.96 -1.79 -17.08
C ALA A 246 17.75 -0.46 -17.81
N ILE A 247 18.77 0.39 -17.84
CA ILE A 247 18.72 1.71 -18.48
C ILE A 247 19.39 1.60 -19.85
N LYS A 248 18.60 1.72 -20.91
CA LYS A 248 19.06 1.57 -22.30
C LYS A 248 19.94 2.75 -22.74
N PRO A 249 20.75 2.59 -23.79
CA PRO A 249 21.47 3.69 -24.42
C PRO A 249 20.57 4.87 -24.75
N GLY A 250 20.98 6.08 -24.36
CA GLY A 250 20.22 7.31 -24.55
C GLY A 250 18.95 7.45 -23.66
N GLN A 251 18.64 6.48 -22.83
CA GLN A 251 17.50 6.56 -21.92
C GLN A 251 17.83 7.40 -20.69
N GLN A 252 16.87 8.25 -20.29
CA GLN A 252 16.85 8.92 -19.00
C GLN A 252 15.75 8.31 -18.14
N LEU A 253 16.08 7.86 -16.93
CA LEU A 253 15.17 7.39 -15.92
C LEU A 253 14.88 8.54 -14.95
N SER A 254 13.61 8.89 -14.78
CA SER A 254 13.15 9.78 -13.72
C SER A 254 12.76 8.94 -12.49
N LEU A 255 13.26 9.32 -11.33
CA LEU A 255 12.98 8.65 -10.06
C LEU A 255 11.88 9.39 -9.25
N GLY A 256 11.02 10.10 -9.97
CA GLY A 256 9.85 10.73 -9.38
C GLY A 256 10.13 12.05 -8.67
N VAL A 257 9.32 12.33 -7.68
CA VAL A 257 9.38 13.53 -6.83
C VAL A 257 9.33 13.15 -5.36
N THR A 258 10.18 13.79 -4.55
CA THR A 258 10.07 13.76 -3.09
C THR A 258 9.72 15.16 -2.60
N ARG A 259 8.67 15.27 -1.78
CA ARG A 259 8.24 16.52 -1.16
C ARG A 259 8.59 16.50 0.33
N TYR A 260 9.10 17.60 0.78
CA TYR A 260 9.43 17.88 2.17
C TYR A 260 8.58 19.04 2.64
N GLU A 261 7.79 18.84 3.70
CA GLU A 261 7.00 19.91 4.31
C GLU A 261 6.82 19.70 5.82
N THR A 262 6.73 20.79 6.56
CA THR A 262 6.47 20.75 7.99
C THR A 262 5.02 21.14 8.26
N VAL A 263 4.28 20.22 8.89
CA VAL A 263 2.89 20.43 9.30
C VAL A 263 2.77 20.55 10.82
N ALA A 264 1.76 21.26 11.31
CA ALA A 264 1.43 21.28 12.71
C ALA A 264 0.68 20.02 13.11
N GLY A 265 1.05 19.40 14.23
CA GLY A 265 0.40 18.19 14.77
C GLY A 265 1.32 16.98 14.80
N GLY A 266 0.72 15.80 14.91
CA GLY A 266 1.38 14.50 15.08
C GLY A 266 1.38 13.64 13.82
N VAL A 267 1.39 12.33 14.05
CA VAL A 267 1.46 11.32 12.97
C VAL A 267 0.22 11.34 12.06
N GLU A 268 -0.95 11.62 12.60
CA GLU A 268 -2.18 11.70 11.81
C GLU A 268 -2.10 12.85 10.78
N GLN A 269 -1.63 14.03 11.20
CA GLN A 269 -1.46 15.18 10.30
C GLN A 269 -0.37 14.93 9.26
N ALA A 270 0.67 14.20 9.61
CA ALA A 270 1.69 13.74 8.66
C ALA A 270 1.10 12.75 7.64
N CYS A 271 0.26 11.82 8.08
CA CYS A 271 -0.47 10.92 7.17
C CYS A 271 -1.41 11.70 6.24
N TYR A 272 -2.13 12.72 6.75
CA TYR A 272 -2.98 13.57 5.90
C TYR A 272 -2.16 14.37 4.88
N ALA A 273 -0.94 14.78 5.22
CA ALA A 273 -0.03 15.41 4.26
C ALA A 273 0.36 14.44 3.15
N LEU A 274 0.70 13.19 3.48
CA LEU A 274 0.98 12.14 2.51
C LEU A 274 -0.21 11.89 1.59
N ARG A 275 -1.42 11.77 2.14
CA ARG A 275 -2.64 11.58 1.37
C ARG A 275 -2.86 12.71 0.37
N ARG A 276 -2.79 13.98 0.83
CA ARG A 276 -2.91 15.15 -0.06
C ARG A 276 -1.85 15.16 -1.17
N PHE A 277 -0.63 14.78 -0.83
CA PHE A 277 0.46 14.68 -1.80
C PHE A 277 0.15 13.62 -2.88
N TYR A 278 -0.33 12.44 -2.50
CA TYR A 278 -0.71 11.39 -3.43
C TYR A 278 -1.95 11.75 -4.26
N ASP A 279 -2.96 12.35 -3.63
CA ASP A 279 -4.17 12.81 -4.33
C ASP A 279 -3.81 13.83 -5.43
N ALA A 280 -2.86 14.74 -5.15
CA ALA A 280 -2.35 15.69 -6.14
C ALA A 280 -1.57 15.02 -7.29
N HIS A 281 -1.12 13.77 -7.11
CA HIS A 281 -0.46 12.96 -8.13
C HIS A 281 -1.38 11.94 -8.81
N GLY A 282 -2.70 12.10 -8.71
CA GLY A 282 -3.68 11.27 -9.41
C GLY A 282 -4.17 10.05 -8.62
N CYS A 283 -3.85 9.96 -7.32
CA CYS A 283 -4.32 8.89 -6.45
C CYS A 283 -5.61 9.26 -5.68
N ALA A 284 -6.28 10.35 -6.04
CA ALA A 284 -7.53 10.74 -5.42
C ALA A 284 -8.65 9.75 -5.72
N LEU A 285 -9.54 9.55 -4.75
CA LEU A 285 -10.71 8.70 -4.92
C LEU A 285 -11.66 9.31 -5.96
N PRO A 286 -12.17 8.52 -6.94
CA PRO A 286 -13.19 9.00 -7.85
C PRO A 286 -14.46 9.44 -7.10
N PRO A 287 -15.08 10.57 -7.47
CA PRO A 287 -16.24 11.12 -6.75
C PRO A 287 -17.49 10.23 -6.85
N ASP A 288 -17.58 9.39 -7.86
CA ASP A 288 -18.67 8.45 -8.13
C ASP A 288 -18.36 7.03 -7.65
N TYR A 289 -17.27 6.84 -6.88
CA TYR A 289 -16.86 5.54 -6.38
C TYR A 289 -17.96 4.88 -5.54
N ASP A 290 -18.48 3.76 -6.01
CA ASP A 290 -19.55 3.00 -5.37
C ASP A 290 -19.41 1.48 -5.63
N PRO A 291 -18.38 0.84 -5.05
CA PRO A 291 -18.17 -0.60 -5.23
C PRO A 291 -19.29 -1.40 -4.60
N PRO A 292 -19.64 -2.57 -5.18
CA PRO A 292 -20.61 -3.45 -4.55
C PRO A 292 -20.05 -4.06 -3.27
N VAL A 293 -20.90 -4.29 -2.28
CA VAL A 293 -20.53 -5.14 -1.14
C VAL A 293 -20.55 -6.58 -1.59
N HIS A 294 -19.43 -7.27 -1.42
CA HIS A 294 -19.28 -8.66 -1.82
C HIS A 294 -19.63 -9.64 -0.70
N TRP A 295 -20.22 -10.76 -1.10
CA TRP A 295 -20.21 -12.01 -0.35
C TRP A 295 -19.18 -12.93 -0.98
N ASN A 296 -18.16 -13.34 -0.23
CA ASN A 296 -17.20 -14.36 -0.67
C ASN A 296 -17.67 -15.73 -0.21
N GLU A 297 -17.83 -16.66 -1.15
CA GLU A 297 -18.32 -18.00 -0.90
C GLU A 297 -17.28 -18.91 -0.21
N LEU A 298 -16.01 -18.56 -0.28
CA LEU A 298 -14.88 -19.36 0.20
C LEU A 298 -15.04 -19.79 1.67
N TYR A 299 -15.56 -18.94 2.53
CA TYR A 299 -15.61 -19.18 3.97
C TYR A 299 -16.58 -20.31 4.37
N ASP A 300 -17.65 -20.48 3.63
CA ASP A 300 -18.61 -21.57 3.86
C ASP A 300 -18.40 -22.75 2.90
N ASN A 301 -17.50 -22.63 1.91
CA ASN A 301 -17.17 -23.66 0.93
C ASN A 301 -15.66 -23.76 0.66
N PRO A 302 -14.82 -23.94 1.69
CA PRO A 302 -13.38 -23.93 1.52
C PRO A 302 -12.78 -25.24 1.01
N GLU A 303 -13.56 -26.31 0.88
CA GLU A 303 -13.05 -27.68 0.66
C GLU A 303 -12.34 -27.85 -0.70
N TRP A 304 -12.65 -27.01 -1.66
CA TRP A 304 -11.98 -27.03 -2.98
C TRP A 304 -10.69 -26.21 -3.00
N HIS A 305 -10.48 -25.30 -2.02
CA HIS A 305 -9.36 -24.39 -2.01
C HIS A 305 -8.04 -25.10 -1.68
N LEU A 306 -6.95 -24.66 -2.31
CA LEU A 306 -5.63 -25.27 -2.17
C LEU A 306 -5.09 -25.22 -0.75
N VAL A 307 -5.33 -24.12 -0.08
CA VAL A 307 -4.95 -23.89 1.31
C VAL A 307 -6.24 -23.83 2.10
N CYS A 308 -6.76 -24.95 2.48
CA CYS A 308 -7.87 -24.98 3.44
C CYS A 308 -7.33 -24.51 4.79
N PRO A 309 -7.70 -23.32 5.28
CA PRO A 309 -7.15 -22.78 6.52
C PRO A 309 -7.70 -23.48 7.76
N ASP A 310 -8.83 -24.17 7.63
CA ASP A 310 -9.48 -24.88 8.71
C ASP A 310 -9.46 -26.40 8.46
N PRO A 311 -8.58 -27.14 9.16
CA PRO A 311 -8.48 -28.58 9.03
C PRO A 311 -9.77 -29.31 9.47
N ASP A 312 -10.68 -28.64 10.16
CA ASP A 312 -11.95 -29.24 10.63
C ASP A 312 -13.05 -29.24 9.54
N HIS A 313 -12.81 -28.63 8.38
CA HIS A 313 -13.73 -28.64 7.23
C HIS A 313 -13.75 -29.95 6.42
N GLY A 314 -12.99 -30.94 6.84
CA GLY A 314 -12.98 -32.25 6.16
C GLY A 314 -12.02 -32.33 4.97
N PRO A 315 -12.10 -33.39 4.16
CA PRO A 315 -11.18 -33.59 3.04
C PRO A 315 -11.46 -32.61 1.92
N GLN A 316 -10.38 -32.10 1.33
CA GLN A 316 -10.46 -31.21 0.16
C GLN A 316 -11.20 -31.90 -1.00
N MET A 317 -12.21 -31.22 -1.54
CA MET A 317 -12.97 -31.67 -2.70
C MET A 317 -12.34 -31.20 -4.00
N THR A 318 -12.68 -31.82 -5.11
CA THR A 318 -12.40 -31.31 -6.45
C THR A 318 -13.36 -30.17 -6.79
N ARG A 319 -12.97 -29.27 -7.70
CA ARG A 319 -13.84 -28.16 -8.16
C ARG A 319 -15.23 -28.62 -8.60
N PRO A 320 -15.38 -29.63 -9.47
CA PRO A 320 -16.72 -30.12 -9.86
C PRO A 320 -17.57 -30.66 -8.72
N GLN A 321 -16.95 -31.00 -7.56
CA GLN A 321 -17.68 -31.48 -6.38
C GLN A 321 -18.08 -30.34 -5.44
N ALA A 322 -17.17 -29.38 -5.24
CA ALA A 322 -17.36 -28.28 -4.31
C ALA A 322 -18.02 -27.05 -4.97
N TYR A 323 -17.75 -26.81 -6.24
CA TYR A 323 -18.11 -25.58 -6.95
C TYR A 323 -19.32 -25.76 -7.86
N THR A 324 -20.37 -26.39 -7.36
CA THR A 324 -21.60 -26.65 -8.14
C THR A 324 -22.53 -25.43 -8.10
N LEU A 325 -23.34 -25.30 -9.17
CA LEU A 325 -24.38 -24.25 -9.24
C LEU A 325 -25.25 -24.23 -7.99
N SER A 326 -25.69 -25.40 -7.47
CA SER A 326 -26.56 -25.48 -6.30
C SER A 326 -25.90 -24.96 -5.04
N ARG A 327 -24.59 -25.20 -4.83
CA ARG A 327 -23.85 -24.65 -3.70
C ARG A 327 -23.68 -23.13 -3.83
N LEU A 328 -23.36 -22.63 -5.02
CA LEU A 328 -23.26 -21.19 -5.25
C LEU A 328 -24.61 -20.47 -5.10
N GLU A 329 -25.73 -21.15 -5.40
CA GLU A 329 -27.07 -20.61 -5.09
C GLU A 329 -27.38 -20.58 -3.59
N GLU A 330 -26.79 -21.47 -2.79
CA GLU A 330 -26.87 -21.38 -1.34
C GLU A 330 -26.10 -20.16 -0.81
N GLU A 331 -24.91 -19.92 -1.36
CA GLU A 331 -24.13 -18.73 -1.04
C GLU A 331 -24.82 -17.45 -1.53
N ALA A 332 -25.42 -17.45 -2.70
CA ALA A 332 -26.19 -16.31 -3.22
C ALA A 332 -27.39 -15.95 -2.32
N ARG A 333 -28.08 -16.97 -1.75
CA ARG A 333 -29.16 -16.71 -0.76
C ARG A 333 -28.61 -16.04 0.50
N LYS A 334 -27.47 -16.54 1.03
CA LYS A 334 -26.80 -15.93 2.20
C LYS A 334 -26.39 -14.48 1.89
N ALA A 335 -25.77 -14.25 0.71
CA ALA A 335 -25.41 -12.91 0.23
C ALA A 335 -26.61 -11.95 0.25
N SER A 336 -27.74 -12.37 -0.32
CA SER A 336 -28.98 -11.59 -0.32
C SER A 336 -29.52 -11.33 1.09
N ASP A 337 -29.48 -12.34 1.97
CA ASP A 337 -29.94 -12.22 3.36
C ASP A 337 -29.09 -11.24 4.18
N TYR A 338 -27.81 -11.11 3.87
CA TYR A 338 -26.91 -10.10 4.47
C TYR A 338 -26.97 -8.75 3.75
N GLY A 339 -27.71 -8.62 2.65
CA GLY A 339 -27.83 -7.38 1.89
C GLY A 339 -26.59 -7.03 1.06
N CYS A 340 -25.76 -8.02 0.71
CA CYS A 340 -24.68 -7.88 -0.24
C CYS A 340 -25.19 -7.56 -1.65
N GLN A 341 -24.32 -7.06 -2.49
CA GLN A 341 -24.65 -6.61 -3.86
C GLN A 341 -23.98 -7.46 -4.93
N ALA A 342 -22.99 -8.24 -4.58
CA ALA A 342 -22.33 -9.15 -5.50
C ALA A 342 -21.91 -10.45 -4.81
N LEU A 343 -21.94 -11.52 -5.58
CA LEU A 343 -21.32 -12.80 -5.25
C LEU A 343 -19.90 -12.79 -5.82
N TYR A 344 -18.92 -12.92 -4.94
CA TYR A 344 -17.53 -13.03 -5.32
C TYR A 344 -17.16 -14.50 -5.39
N LEU A 345 -16.75 -14.91 -6.58
CA LEU A 345 -16.30 -16.28 -6.87
C LEU A 345 -14.78 -16.34 -6.69
N ASP A 346 -14.36 -17.07 -5.68
CA ASP A 346 -12.97 -17.41 -5.43
C ASP A 346 -12.45 -18.41 -6.50
N PRO A 347 -11.14 -18.68 -6.66
CA PRO A 347 -10.66 -19.58 -7.69
C PRO A 347 -11.32 -20.96 -7.60
N GLY A 348 -12.02 -21.36 -8.64
CA GLY A 348 -12.85 -22.60 -8.72
C GLY A 348 -13.90 -22.50 -9.80
N TRP A 349 -14.18 -21.27 -10.22
CA TRP A 349 -15.09 -20.96 -11.31
C TRP A 349 -14.50 -21.28 -12.69
N ASP A 350 -13.14 -21.30 -12.82
CA ASP A 350 -12.44 -21.59 -14.06
C ASP A 350 -12.11 -23.08 -14.23
N THR A 351 -11.89 -23.51 -15.46
CA THR A 351 -11.65 -24.92 -15.81
C THR A 351 -10.40 -25.51 -15.17
N ASP A 352 -9.41 -24.67 -14.94
CA ASP A 352 -8.21 -24.96 -14.18
C ASP A 352 -7.68 -23.64 -13.58
N PHE A 353 -6.88 -23.72 -12.53
CA PHE A 353 -6.46 -22.58 -11.74
C PHE A 353 -5.71 -21.53 -12.58
N GLY A 354 -6.32 -20.36 -12.75
CA GLY A 354 -5.76 -19.25 -13.54
C GLY A 354 -5.85 -19.40 -15.05
N THR A 355 -6.73 -20.24 -15.55
CA THR A 355 -7.00 -20.35 -17.00
C THR A 355 -7.91 -19.26 -17.53
N PHE A 356 -8.72 -18.66 -16.67
CA PHE A 356 -9.77 -17.71 -17.02
C PHE A 356 -10.77 -18.26 -18.05
N LEU A 357 -10.98 -19.58 -18.06
CA LEU A 357 -11.97 -20.27 -18.87
C LEU A 357 -13.10 -20.74 -17.97
N TRP A 358 -14.30 -20.27 -18.21
CA TRP A 358 -15.47 -20.62 -17.38
C TRP A 358 -15.73 -22.12 -17.29
N GLY A 359 -15.99 -22.61 -16.09
CA GLY A 359 -16.27 -24.04 -15.82
C GLY A 359 -17.69 -24.45 -16.15
N GLU A 360 -18.05 -24.43 -17.44
CA GLU A 360 -19.42 -24.69 -17.92
C GLU A 360 -19.95 -26.08 -17.51
N ASP A 361 -19.08 -27.06 -17.37
CA ASP A 361 -19.47 -28.46 -17.02
C ASP A 361 -20.10 -28.55 -15.62
N TRP A 362 -19.80 -27.64 -14.68
CA TRP A 362 -20.36 -27.66 -13.33
C TRP A 362 -21.16 -26.41 -12.95
N LEU A 363 -20.98 -25.29 -13.64
CA LEU A 363 -21.71 -24.05 -13.41
C LEU A 363 -22.83 -23.81 -14.44
N GLY A 364 -22.81 -24.52 -15.57
CA GLY A 364 -23.63 -24.20 -16.73
C GLY A 364 -23.09 -23.01 -17.52
N PRO A 365 -23.79 -22.57 -18.60
CA PRO A 365 -23.38 -21.42 -19.39
C PRO A 365 -23.22 -20.15 -18.55
N GLU A 366 -22.14 -19.39 -18.76
CA GLU A 366 -21.78 -18.23 -17.94
C GLU A 366 -22.85 -17.13 -17.98
N ASP A 367 -23.39 -16.82 -19.15
CA ASP A 367 -24.45 -15.82 -19.32
C ASP A 367 -25.70 -16.19 -18.53
N VAL A 368 -26.09 -17.48 -18.55
CA VAL A 368 -27.21 -18.02 -17.77
C VAL A 368 -26.94 -17.90 -16.27
N PHE A 369 -25.71 -18.18 -15.83
CA PHE A 369 -25.32 -18.07 -14.44
C PHE A 369 -25.39 -16.61 -13.98
N VAL A 370 -24.77 -15.69 -14.71
CA VAL A 370 -24.74 -14.25 -14.37
C VAL A 370 -26.16 -13.66 -14.35
N ASP A 371 -26.99 -14.01 -15.37
CA ASP A 371 -28.39 -13.58 -15.40
C ASP A 371 -29.18 -14.11 -14.20
N ARG A 372 -28.96 -15.36 -13.83
CA ARG A 372 -29.63 -16.00 -12.69
C ARG A 372 -29.24 -15.32 -11.36
N MET A 373 -27.95 -14.99 -11.14
CA MET A 373 -27.51 -14.26 -9.96
C MET A 373 -28.17 -12.90 -9.88
N ARG A 374 -28.26 -12.20 -11.00
CA ARG A 374 -28.87 -10.86 -11.07
C ARG A 374 -30.39 -10.93 -10.89
N GLU A 375 -31.11 -11.81 -11.61
CA GLU A 375 -32.57 -11.80 -11.66
C GLU A 375 -33.22 -12.49 -10.45
N THR A 376 -32.57 -13.55 -9.94
CA THR A 376 -33.12 -14.31 -8.80
C THR A 376 -32.70 -13.78 -7.46
N TYR A 377 -31.42 -13.35 -7.34
CA TYR A 377 -30.81 -12.98 -6.06
C TYR A 377 -30.48 -11.49 -5.95
N GLY A 378 -30.56 -10.72 -7.06
CA GLY A 378 -30.20 -9.30 -7.09
C GLY A 378 -28.70 -9.03 -6.95
N LEU A 379 -27.87 -10.02 -7.34
CA LEU A 379 -26.42 -9.99 -7.15
C LEU A 379 -25.68 -9.80 -8.48
N GLY A 380 -24.67 -8.95 -8.50
CA GLY A 380 -23.61 -8.99 -9.50
C GLY A 380 -22.69 -10.19 -9.30
N VAL A 381 -21.85 -10.47 -10.31
CA VAL A 381 -20.79 -11.50 -10.22
C VAL A 381 -19.44 -10.86 -10.29
N SER A 382 -18.53 -11.31 -9.44
CA SER A 382 -17.15 -10.87 -9.34
C SER A 382 -16.22 -12.08 -9.33
N LEU A 383 -15.03 -11.94 -9.93
CA LEU A 383 -14.12 -13.06 -10.15
C LEU A 383 -12.76 -12.81 -9.52
N HIS A 384 -12.28 -13.80 -8.79
CA HIS A 384 -10.88 -13.91 -8.42
C HIS A 384 -10.07 -14.44 -9.60
N CYS A 385 -9.00 -13.79 -9.96
CA CYS A 385 -8.19 -14.05 -11.15
C CYS A 385 -6.72 -14.27 -10.77
N PRO A 386 -6.30 -15.52 -10.48
CA PRO A 386 -4.90 -15.79 -10.14
C PRO A 386 -4.03 -15.60 -11.39
N LEU A 387 -3.09 -14.64 -11.30
CA LEU A 387 -2.17 -14.33 -12.39
C LEU A 387 -0.91 -15.20 -12.33
N ALA A 388 -0.21 -15.22 -13.42
CA ALA A 388 1.09 -15.80 -13.71
C ALA A 388 1.72 -16.74 -12.65
N THR A 389 2.13 -16.20 -11.51
CA THR A 389 2.94 -16.96 -10.55
C THR A 389 2.12 -17.97 -9.76
N TRP A 390 0.93 -17.61 -9.33
CA TRP A 390 0.11 -18.52 -8.53
C TRP A 390 -0.44 -19.69 -9.32
N THR A 391 -0.65 -19.53 -10.60
CA THR A 391 -1.12 -20.62 -11.47
C THR A 391 -0.20 -21.85 -11.46
N ALA A 392 1.07 -21.69 -11.11
CA ALA A 392 2.04 -22.76 -11.01
C ALA A 392 2.13 -23.40 -9.61
N MET A 393 1.46 -22.84 -8.61
CA MET A 393 1.65 -23.21 -7.20
C MET A 393 0.70 -24.28 -6.69
N ASP A 394 -0.32 -24.61 -7.43
CA ASP A 394 -1.36 -25.52 -6.96
C ASP A 394 -0.91 -26.99 -6.85
N GLY A 395 0.31 -27.31 -7.24
CA GLY A 395 0.86 -28.66 -7.18
C GLY A 395 0.16 -29.67 -8.09
N ARG A 396 -0.82 -29.24 -8.89
CA ARG A 396 -1.63 -30.09 -9.78
C ARG A 396 -1.03 -30.21 -11.18
N GLY A 397 0.15 -29.64 -11.37
CA GLY A 397 0.83 -29.63 -12.65
C GLY A 397 0.80 -28.26 -13.32
N VAL A 398 1.14 -28.25 -14.58
CA VAL A 398 1.30 -27.05 -15.37
C VAL A 398 -0.05 -26.46 -15.71
N PRO A 399 -0.25 -25.14 -15.56
CA PRO A 399 -1.44 -24.49 -16.07
C PRO A 399 -1.60 -24.76 -17.57
N SER A 400 -2.81 -24.73 -18.07
CA SER A 400 -3.17 -24.92 -19.49
C SER A 400 -2.68 -23.80 -20.41
N TRP A 401 -1.58 -23.13 -20.03
CA TRP A 401 -0.96 -22.08 -20.82
C TRP A 401 0.17 -22.65 -21.70
N PRO A 402 0.33 -22.16 -22.93
CA PRO A 402 1.37 -22.64 -23.84
C PRO A 402 2.78 -22.48 -23.23
N ARG A 403 3.62 -23.49 -23.37
CA ARG A 403 5.00 -23.47 -22.87
C ARG A 403 5.82 -22.27 -23.37
N ALA A 404 5.46 -21.72 -24.54
CA ALA A 404 6.05 -20.51 -25.09
C ALA A 404 5.79 -19.25 -24.25
N THR A 405 4.87 -19.30 -23.27
CA THR A 405 4.60 -18.19 -22.33
C THR A 405 5.36 -18.33 -21.01
N TRP A 406 6.16 -19.40 -20.84
CA TRP A 406 6.84 -19.67 -19.60
C TRP A 406 8.16 -18.89 -19.49
N GLN A 407 8.58 -18.60 -18.27
CA GLN A 407 9.84 -17.93 -18.00
C GLN A 407 11.04 -18.76 -18.50
N MET A 408 12.09 -18.06 -18.89
CA MET A 408 13.39 -18.60 -19.27
C MET A 408 14.46 -18.06 -18.33
N ASP A 409 15.33 -18.91 -17.84
CA ASP A 409 16.50 -18.50 -17.04
C ASP A 409 17.60 -17.84 -17.91
N ARG A 410 18.66 -17.38 -17.26
CA ARG A 410 19.80 -16.72 -17.92
C ARG A 410 20.55 -17.66 -18.86
N GLU A 411 20.52 -18.95 -18.59
CA GLU A 411 21.19 -20.03 -19.35
C GLU A 411 20.35 -20.46 -20.57
N GLY A 412 19.13 -19.95 -20.72
CA GLY A 412 18.22 -20.28 -21.83
C GLY A 412 17.33 -21.47 -21.56
N ASN A 413 17.25 -21.98 -20.34
CA ASN A 413 16.35 -23.06 -19.98
C ASN A 413 14.97 -22.51 -19.61
N ILE A 414 13.92 -23.19 -20.04
CA ILE A 414 12.55 -22.86 -19.62
C ILE A 414 12.34 -23.32 -18.18
N ILE A 415 11.80 -22.41 -17.34
CA ILE A 415 11.44 -22.68 -15.96
C ILE A 415 10.04 -23.31 -15.96
N GLU A 416 9.98 -24.62 -15.67
CA GLU A 416 8.75 -25.39 -15.70
C GLU A 416 7.69 -24.81 -14.73
N GLY A 417 6.49 -24.54 -15.25
CA GLY A 417 5.36 -24.02 -14.49
C GLY A 417 5.44 -22.54 -14.12
N ALA A 418 6.48 -21.81 -14.50
CA ALA A 418 6.60 -20.38 -14.23
C ALA A 418 6.13 -19.55 -15.43
N LEU A 419 4.91 -19.04 -15.39
CA LEU A 419 4.41 -18.12 -16.43
C LEU A 419 5.14 -16.78 -16.34
N CYS A 420 5.41 -16.19 -17.51
CA CYS A 420 5.94 -14.85 -17.59
C CYS A 420 4.79 -13.85 -17.82
N LEU A 421 4.47 -13.06 -16.82
CA LEU A 421 3.45 -12.02 -16.96
C LEU A 421 3.78 -10.99 -18.06
N GLY A 422 5.07 -10.76 -18.35
CA GLY A 422 5.52 -9.89 -19.44
C GLY A 422 5.41 -10.50 -20.84
N SER A 423 5.05 -11.79 -20.97
CA SER A 423 4.85 -12.42 -22.28
C SER A 423 3.63 -11.82 -23.00
N ARG A 424 3.85 -11.23 -24.18
CA ARG A 424 2.75 -10.66 -24.99
C ARG A 424 1.68 -11.69 -25.31
N GLN A 425 2.09 -12.92 -25.60
CA GLN A 425 1.16 -14.00 -25.89
C GLN A 425 0.26 -14.32 -24.68
N TYR A 426 0.84 -14.29 -23.46
CA TYR A 426 0.07 -14.48 -22.22
C TYR A 426 -0.86 -13.30 -21.97
N LEU A 427 -0.33 -12.07 -21.99
CA LEU A 427 -1.12 -10.87 -21.71
C LEU A 427 -2.29 -10.70 -22.68
N ASP A 428 -2.06 -10.96 -23.97
CA ASP A 428 -3.13 -10.83 -24.97
C ASP A 428 -4.21 -11.90 -24.77
N ALA A 429 -3.83 -13.15 -24.50
CA ALA A 429 -4.79 -14.21 -24.26
C ALA A 429 -5.54 -14.04 -22.92
N ALA A 430 -4.85 -13.58 -21.87
CA ALA A 430 -5.48 -13.24 -20.58
C ALA A 430 -6.50 -12.10 -20.76
N TYR A 431 -6.11 -11.03 -21.46
CA TYR A 431 -7.01 -9.93 -21.77
C TYR A 431 -8.27 -10.37 -22.50
N GLU A 432 -8.14 -11.18 -23.57
CA GLU A 432 -9.30 -11.64 -24.36
C GLU A 432 -10.25 -12.50 -23.52
N ARG A 433 -9.72 -13.37 -22.66
CA ARG A 433 -10.53 -14.21 -21.77
C ARG A 433 -11.25 -13.38 -20.71
N LEU A 434 -10.54 -12.48 -20.04
CA LEU A 434 -11.13 -11.62 -19.00
C LEU A 434 -12.13 -10.62 -19.58
N ALA A 435 -11.85 -10.07 -20.77
CA ALA A 435 -12.77 -9.20 -21.49
C ALA A 435 -14.11 -9.89 -21.80
N LEU A 436 -14.08 -11.18 -22.14
CA LEU A 436 -15.29 -11.96 -22.39
C LEU A 436 -16.20 -12.05 -21.14
N HIS A 437 -15.61 -12.22 -19.95
CA HIS A 437 -16.37 -12.21 -18.69
C HIS A 437 -17.00 -10.83 -18.44
N CYS A 438 -16.25 -9.74 -18.71
CA CYS A 438 -16.78 -8.39 -18.59
C CYS A 438 -17.95 -8.14 -19.57
N GLU A 439 -17.87 -8.64 -20.79
CA GLU A 439 -18.97 -8.59 -21.78
C GLU A 439 -20.23 -9.32 -21.29
N ARG A 440 -20.04 -10.43 -20.55
CA ARG A 440 -21.12 -11.24 -19.98
C ARG A 440 -21.69 -10.71 -18.68
N GLY A 441 -21.13 -9.61 -18.15
CA GLY A 441 -21.72 -8.88 -17.01
C GLY A 441 -20.93 -8.93 -15.72
N VAL A 442 -19.74 -9.50 -15.69
CA VAL A 442 -18.82 -9.40 -14.55
C VAL A 442 -18.39 -7.93 -14.39
N ARG A 443 -18.34 -7.44 -13.14
CA ARG A 443 -18.08 -6.02 -12.82
C ARG A 443 -16.93 -5.79 -11.84
N PHE A 444 -16.33 -6.85 -11.35
CA PHE A 444 -15.12 -6.77 -10.51
C PHE A 444 -14.20 -7.94 -10.81
N LEU A 445 -12.93 -7.65 -10.98
CA LEU A 445 -11.85 -8.60 -11.14
C LEU A 445 -10.80 -8.36 -10.07
N MET A 446 -10.46 -9.40 -9.32
CA MET A 446 -9.36 -9.37 -8.36
C MET A 446 -8.16 -10.09 -8.96
N PHE A 447 -7.09 -9.36 -9.21
CA PHE A 447 -5.84 -9.91 -9.72
C PHE A 447 -4.98 -10.36 -8.55
N ASP A 448 -4.86 -11.66 -8.38
CA ASP A 448 -4.13 -12.29 -7.28
C ASP A 448 -2.93 -13.10 -7.79
N GLY A 449 -2.03 -13.48 -6.88
CA GLY A 449 -0.89 -14.34 -7.18
C GLY A 449 0.09 -13.80 -8.20
N ASN A 450 0.16 -12.51 -8.38
CA ASN A 450 1.01 -11.83 -9.36
C ASN A 450 2.38 -11.43 -8.78
N TRP A 451 2.91 -12.25 -7.87
CA TRP A 451 4.19 -12.02 -7.23
C TRP A 451 5.35 -12.01 -8.21
N TRP A 452 6.39 -11.30 -7.84
CA TRP A 452 7.65 -11.37 -8.54
C TRP A 452 8.37 -12.69 -8.28
N ASN A 453 8.57 -13.47 -9.33
CA ASN A 453 9.20 -14.81 -9.28
C ASN A 453 10.56 -14.85 -9.99
N GLY A 454 11.23 -13.71 -10.09
CA GLY A 454 12.52 -13.60 -10.76
C GLY A 454 12.46 -13.09 -12.19
N GLY A 455 13.62 -12.88 -12.80
CA GLY A 455 13.77 -12.37 -14.16
C GLY A 455 13.40 -13.40 -15.22
N CYS A 456 13.08 -12.89 -16.41
CA CYS A 456 12.94 -13.73 -17.61
C CYS A 456 13.89 -13.24 -18.70
N TRP A 457 14.60 -14.16 -19.34
CA TRP A 457 15.55 -13.89 -20.41
C TRP A 457 15.05 -14.31 -21.79
N ASN A 458 13.78 -14.65 -21.93
CA ASN A 458 13.19 -15.01 -23.22
C ASN A 458 12.94 -13.75 -24.08
N SER A 459 13.74 -13.57 -25.14
CA SER A 459 13.60 -12.45 -26.08
C SER A 459 12.31 -12.49 -26.90
N ASP A 460 11.68 -13.66 -27.04
CA ASP A 460 10.47 -13.85 -27.84
C ASP A 460 9.20 -13.41 -27.14
N HIS A 461 9.30 -13.06 -25.84
CA HIS A 461 8.16 -12.61 -25.04
C HIS A 461 7.73 -11.16 -25.31
N GLY A 462 8.57 -10.37 -26.00
CA GLY A 462 8.26 -8.97 -26.33
C GLY A 462 8.52 -7.96 -25.21
N HIS A 463 9.02 -8.41 -24.05
CA HIS A 463 9.49 -7.54 -22.97
C HIS A 463 11.00 -7.24 -23.10
N PRO A 464 11.55 -6.26 -22.38
CA PRO A 464 13.01 -6.07 -22.26
C PRO A 464 13.69 -7.32 -21.66
N VAL A 465 14.94 -7.57 -22.05
CA VAL A 465 15.75 -8.67 -21.51
C VAL A 465 16.96 -8.09 -20.77
N PRO A 466 17.15 -8.41 -19.49
CA PRO A 466 16.27 -9.22 -18.65
C PRO A 466 14.94 -8.51 -18.33
N TYR A 467 13.87 -9.30 -18.17
CA TYR A 467 12.61 -8.83 -17.60
C TYR A 467 12.80 -8.52 -16.11
N THR A 468 12.46 -7.31 -15.72
CA THR A 468 12.72 -6.82 -14.36
C THR A 468 11.44 -6.79 -13.52
N LYS A 469 11.61 -6.60 -12.21
CA LYS A 469 10.50 -6.41 -11.27
C LYS A 469 9.63 -5.19 -11.65
N ALA A 470 10.25 -4.11 -12.11
CA ALA A 470 9.52 -2.95 -12.60
C ALA A 470 8.72 -3.24 -13.88
N ASP A 471 9.24 -4.10 -14.77
CA ASP A 471 8.50 -4.53 -15.96
C ASP A 471 7.31 -5.42 -15.56
N HIS A 472 7.47 -6.24 -14.53
CA HIS A 472 6.38 -7.05 -13.97
C HIS A 472 5.24 -6.17 -13.40
N ALA A 473 5.57 -5.15 -12.62
CA ALA A 473 4.59 -4.18 -12.15
C ALA A 473 3.86 -3.48 -13.31
N ARG A 474 4.59 -3.08 -14.36
CA ARG A 474 3.98 -2.45 -15.54
C ARG A 474 3.10 -3.41 -16.32
N ALA A 475 3.44 -4.70 -16.41
CA ALA A 475 2.62 -5.70 -17.09
C ALA A 475 1.28 -5.91 -16.37
N ASN A 476 1.28 -5.92 -15.03
CA ASN A 476 0.05 -5.92 -14.24
C ASN A 476 -0.83 -4.71 -14.57
N LEU A 477 -0.24 -3.50 -14.53
CA LEU A 477 -0.96 -2.27 -14.84
C LEU A 477 -1.46 -2.26 -16.28
N GLU A 478 -0.68 -2.75 -17.23
CA GLU A 478 -1.10 -2.82 -18.64
C GLU A 478 -2.36 -3.67 -18.81
N LEU A 479 -2.40 -4.85 -18.19
CA LEU A 479 -3.59 -5.71 -18.25
C LEU A 479 -4.82 -5.03 -17.65
N ALA A 480 -4.67 -4.43 -16.46
CA ALA A 480 -5.73 -3.70 -15.79
C ALA A 480 -6.23 -2.50 -16.62
N HIS A 481 -5.32 -1.71 -17.16
CA HIS A 481 -5.69 -0.55 -17.98
C HIS A 481 -6.40 -0.95 -19.26
N ARG A 482 -5.94 -1.97 -19.97
CA ARG A 482 -6.60 -2.47 -21.20
C ARG A 482 -8.03 -2.91 -20.94
N ILE A 483 -8.29 -3.57 -19.81
CA ILE A 483 -9.63 -3.97 -19.42
C ILE A 483 -10.47 -2.72 -19.08
N HIS A 484 -9.95 -1.82 -18.26
CA HIS A 484 -10.66 -0.64 -17.82
C HIS A 484 -10.98 0.33 -18.98
N GLU A 485 -10.08 0.50 -19.95
CA GLU A 485 -10.32 1.32 -21.15
C GLU A 485 -11.52 0.82 -21.95
N ARG A 486 -11.71 -0.50 -22.05
CA ARG A 486 -12.84 -1.08 -22.76
C ARG A 486 -14.11 -1.17 -21.91
N PHE A 487 -13.93 -1.39 -20.60
CA PHE A 487 -15.01 -1.60 -19.64
C PHE A 487 -14.81 -0.68 -18.43
N PRO A 488 -15.12 0.64 -18.56
CA PRO A 488 -14.84 1.61 -17.51
C PRO A 488 -15.64 1.38 -16.21
N ASP A 489 -16.74 0.62 -16.28
CA ASP A 489 -17.55 0.25 -15.12
C ASP A 489 -17.02 -0.98 -14.38
N VAL A 490 -15.99 -1.65 -14.90
CA VAL A 490 -15.37 -2.80 -14.25
C VAL A 490 -14.31 -2.31 -13.26
N LEU A 491 -14.47 -2.66 -12.00
CA LEU A 491 -13.49 -2.41 -10.96
C LEU A 491 -12.42 -3.50 -10.97
N ILE A 492 -11.19 -3.10 -10.76
CA ILE A 492 -10.04 -4.03 -10.73
C ILE A 492 -9.27 -3.80 -9.44
N GLU A 493 -9.10 -4.86 -8.67
CA GLU A 493 -8.22 -4.89 -7.52
C GLU A 493 -6.93 -5.63 -7.89
N MET A 494 -5.81 -5.09 -7.50
CA MET A 494 -4.50 -5.70 -7.70
C MET A 494 -3.99 -6.20 -6.36
N HIS A 495 -4.30 -7.46 -6.09
CA HIS A 495 -3.88 -8.15 -4.87
C HIS A 495 -2.43 -8.62 -4.99
N ASP A 496 -1.73 -8.73 -3.88
CA ASP A 496 -0.37 -9.28 -3.78
C ASP A 496 0.64 -8.73 -4.79
N THR A 497 0.51 -7.49 -5.12
CA THR A 497 1.41 -6.86 -6.06
C THR A 497 2.80 -6.64 -5.45
N ILE A 498 3.72 -6.18 -6.27
CA ILE A 498 5.08 -5.89 -5.84
C ILE A 498 5.06 -4.82 -4.74
N SER A 499 5.56 -5.16 -3.59
CA SER A 499 5.68 -4.22 -2.48
C SER A 499 6.68 -3.12 -2.79
N GLY A 500 6.35 -1.94 -2.35
CA GLY A 500 7.24 -0.78 -2.33
C GLY A 500 7.00 0.22 -3.44
N GLY A 501 6.86 1.46 -3.02
CA GLY A 501 6.72 2.61 -3.90
C GLY A 501 5.34 2.79 -4.50
N SER A 502 5.20 3.89 -5.18
CA SER A 502 3.97 4.36 -5.80
C SER A 502 3.77 3.90 -7.25
N LEU A 503 4.64 3.02 -7.77
CA LEU A 503 4.61 2.58 -9.16
C LEU A 503 3.24 1.99 -9.56
N GLN A 504 2.60 1.26 -8.66
CA GLN A 504 1.31 0.59 -8.92
C GLN A 504 0.11 1.33 -8.33
N ARG A 505 0.31 2.52 -7.77
CA ARG A 505 -0.79 3.31 -7.26
C ARG A 505 -1.57 3.94 -8.39
N TYR A 506 -2.77 3.45 -8.60
CA TYR A 506 -3.66 3.90 -9.65
C TYR A 506 -5.13 3.72 -9.23
N THR A 507 -5.94 4.73 -9.46
CA THR A 507 -7.38 4.70 -9.23
C THR A 507 -8.08 4.68 -10.57
N PRO A 508 -9.00 3.76 -10.88
CA PRO A 508 -9.70 2.82 -9.99
C PRO A 508 -9.05 1.44 -9.81
N VAL A 509 -7.81 1.25 -10.21
CA VAL A 509 -7.08 0.02 -9.93
C VAL A 509 -6.63 0.07 -8.48
N TYR A 510 -7.12 -0.85 -7.66
CA TYR A 510 -6.87 -0.87 -6.23
C TYR A 510 -5.59 -1.62 -5.92
N TYR A 511 -4.75 -0.97 -5.15
CA TYR A 511 -3.55 -1.57 -4.65
C TYR A 511 -3.73 -1.90 -3.17
N GLN A 512 -3.75 -3.17 -2.86
CA GLN A 512 -3.72 -3.61 -1.49
C GLN A 512 -2.32 -3.35 -0.92
N TYR A 513 -2.25 -2.57 0.14
CA TYR A 513 -1.00 -2.13 0.71
C TYR A 513 -0.35 -3.24 1.52
N GLY A 514 0.78 -3.72 1.08
CA GLY A 514 1.41 -4.87 1.69
C GLY A 514 2.37 -4.55 2.82
N LEU A 515 2.38 -5.41 3.80
CA LEU A 515 3.50 -5.65 4.67
C LEU A 515 4.27 -6.85 4.10
N PRO A 516 5.31 -6.65 3.30
CA PRO A 516 6.08 -7.76 2.78
C PRO A 516 6.77 -8.43 3.96
N GLY A 517 6.44 -9.60 4.23
CA GLY A 517 7.06 -10.18 5.36
C GLY A 517 6.82 -11.65 5.52
N ALA A 518 5.86 -12.08 6.29
CA ALA A 518 5.77 -13.44 6.77
C ALA A 518 5.14 -14.43 5.79
N HIS A 519 4.36 -13.96 4.85
CA HIS A 519 3.69 -14.76 3.84
C HIS A 519 4.04 -14.29 2.45
N ASP A 520 3.55 -14.99 1.45
CA ASP A 520 3.73 -14.68 0.05
C ASP A 520 2.97 -13.42 -0.34
N GLU A 521 2.09 -12.95 0.52
CA GLU A 521 1.30 -11.76 0.32
C GLU A 521 2.00 -10.49 0.83
N ASN A 522 1.67 -9.39 0.21
CA ASN A 522 2.22 -8.09 0.54
C ASN A 522 1.90 -7.65 1.98
N TRP A 523 0.79 -8.11 2.53
CA TRP A 523 0.39 -7.81 3.90
C TRP A 523 1.27 -8.49 4.95
N GLY A 524 2.06 -9.49 4.56
CA GLY A 524 2.81 -10.30 5.51
C GLY A 524 1.92 -11.14 6.41
N VAL A 525 0.62 -10.89 6.40
CA VAL A 525 -0.46 -11.63 7.05
C VAL A 525 -1.73 -11.41 6.25
N GLU A 526 -2.47 -12.45 6.00
CA GLU A 526 -3.82 -12.34 5.52
C GLU A 526 -4.72 -11.81 6.64
N LEU A 527 -5.36 -10.69 6.43
CA LEU A 527 -6.26 -10.06 7.39
C LEU A 527 -7.72 -10.53 7.21
N MET A 528 -7.95 -11.75 6.77
CA MET A 528 -9.28 -12.21 6.40
C MET A 528 -9.77 -13.43 7.19
N TRP A 529 -8.88 -14.35 7.57
CA TRP A 529 -9.26 -15.65 8.15
C TRP A 529 -9.56 -15.62 9.65
N ARG A 530 -8.85 -14.77 10.41
CA ARG A 530 -8.97 -14.64 11.86
C ARG A 530 -9.00 -13.17 12.26
N PRO A 531 -10.01 -12.43 11.80
CA PRO A 531 -10.02 -10.98 11.97
C PRO A 531 -10.08 -10.53 13.44
N MET A 532 -10.65 -11.31 14.35
CA MET A 532 -10.58 -11.01 15.79
C MET A 532 -9.16 -11.13 16.35
N ASP A 533 -8.37 -12.10 15.88
CA ASP A 533 -6.96 -12.24 16.28
C ASP A 533 -6.12 -11.10 15.69
N ASP A 534 -6.44 -10.63 14.49
CA ASP A 534 -5.81 -9.47 13.88
C ASP A 534 -6.09 -8.17 14.65
N LEU A 535 -7.30 -8.01 15.15
CA LEU A 535 -7.66 -6.90 16.04
C LEU A 535 -6.94 -7.01 17.38
N ARG A 536 -6.93 -8.19 18.01
CA ARG A 536 -6.28 -8.43 19.30
C ARG A 536 -4.77 -8.25 19.26
N SER A 537 -4.15 -8.65 18.16
CA SER A 537 -2.69 -8.52 17.95
C SER A 537 -2.26 -7.14 17.45
N GLY A 538 -3.20 -6.26 17.12
CA GLY A 538 -2.93 -4.95 16.54
C GLY A 538 -2.55 -4.99 15.04
N ARG A 539 -2.56 -6.16 14.38
CA ARG A 539 -2.24 -6.25 12.94
C ARG A 539 -3.23 -5.49 12.07
N ALA A 540 -4.52 -5.52 12.42
CA ALA A 540 -5.57 -4.79 11.71
C ALA A 540 -5.40 -3.26 11.74
N ARG A 541 -4.52 -2.72 12.60
CA ARG A 541 -4.14 -1.31 12.64
C ARG A 541 -3.56 -0.80 11.32
N THR A 542 -2.94 -1.67 10.52
CA THR A 542 -2.41 -1.28 9.20
C THR A 542 -3.47 -0.67 8.30
N LEU A 543 -4.71 -1.16 8.36
CA LEU A 543 -5.84 -0.63 7.60
C LEU A 543 -6.20 0.80 8.05
N TYR A 544 -6.19 1.05 9.35
CA TYR A 544 -6.37 2.41 9.90
C TYR A 544 -5.28 3.36 9.40
N LEU A 545 -4.01 2.99 9.52
CA LEU A 545 -2.88 3.80 9.08
C LEU A 545 -2.89 4.04 7.56
N HIS A 546 -3.26 3.01 6.77
CA HIS A 546 -3.43 3.16 5.33
C HIS A 546 -4.46 4.25 4.99
N ASN A 547 -5.65 4.19 5.61
CA ASN A 547 -6.72 5.15 5.34
C ASN A 547 -6.41 6.58 5.80
N LEU A 548 -5.57 6.76 6.82
CA LEU A 548 -5.05 8.08 7.17
C LEU A 548 -4.17 8.66 6.05
N GLY A 549 -3.30 7.83 5.47
CA GLY A 549 -2.26 8.24 4.53
C GLY A 549 -2.60 8.07 3.05
N SER A 550 -3.75 7.48 2.69
CA SER A 550 -4.10 7.20 1.31
C SER A 550 -5.60 7.30 1.05
N SER A 551 -5.98 7.84 -0.11
CA SER A 551 -7.34 7.79 -0.64
C SER A 551 -7.62 6.54 -1.45
N ILE A 552 -6.59 5.79 -1.86
CA ILE A 552 -6.75 4.56 -2.64
C ILE A 552 -7.51 3.54 -1.83
N PRO A 553 -8.60 2.97 -2.37
CA PRO A 553 -9.40 1.99 -1.66
C PRO A 553 -8.62 0.70 -1.39
N VAL A 554 -8.98 0.03 -0.32
CA VAL A 554 -8.59 -1.36 -0.07
C VAL A 554 -9.85 -2.21 -0.21
N TYR A 555 -9.76 -3.29 -0.97
CA TYR A 555 -10.71 -4.38 -0.94
C TYR A 555 -10.19 -5.46 0.00
N LEU A 556 -11.03 -5.88 0.93
CA LEU A 556 -10.82 -7.10 1.71
C LEU A 556 -12.17 -7.76 1.93
N HIS A 557 -12.18 -9.08 1.89
CA HIS A 557 -13.27 -9.88 2.43
C HIS A 557 -12.83 -10.51 3.74
N VAL A 558 -13.76 -10.63 4.68
CA VAL A 558 -13.45 -11.11 6.03
C VAL A 558 -14.42 -12.19 6.48
N ASP A 559 -13.90 -13.13 7.26
CA ASP A 559 -14.66 -14.23 7.83
C ASP A 559 -15.51 -13.75 9.02
N LEU A 560 -16.82 -13.60 8.81
CA LEU A 560 -17.76 -13.21 9.86
C LEU A 560 -18.04 -14.30 10.89
N ARG A 561 -17.57 -15.54 10.68
CA ARG A 561 -17.65 -16.60 11.71
C ARG A 561 -16.77 -16.27 12.93
N ASP A 562 -15.75 -15.45 12.77
CA ASP A 562 -14.85 -15.00 13.84
C ASP A 562 -15.29 -13.67 14.50
N ASP A 563 -16.49 -13.16 14.20
CA ASP A 563 -17.02 -11.94 14.81
C ASP A 563 -17.73 -12.23 16.14
N ASN A 564 -18.15 -11.19 16.83
CA ASN A 564 -18.88 -11.28 18.10
C ASN A 564 -20.26 -10.59 18.04
N ILE A 565 -21.04 -10.69 19.13
CA ILE A 565 -22.38 -10.11 19.21
C ILE A 565 -22.42 -8.57 19.06
N HIS A 566 -21.30 -7.90 19.23
CA HIS A 566 -21.16 -6.45 19.04
C HIS A 566 -20.75 -6.09 17.59
N CYS A 567 -20.63 -7.07 16.70
CA CYS A 567 -20.23 -6.91 15.30
C CYS A 567 -18.93 -6.10 15.14
N LEU A 568 -17.95 -6.35 16.01
CA LEU A 568 -16.70 -5.60 16.05
C LEU A 568 -15.91 -5.76 14.75
N VAL A 569 -15.78 -6.99 14.25
CA VAL A 569 -15.10 -7.30 13.00
C VAL A 569 -15.79 -6.58 11.85
N LEU A 570 -17.09 -6.78 11.68
CA LEU A 570 -17.85 -6.16 10.60
C LEU A 570 -17.66 -4.63 10.58
N TRP A 571 -17.81 -3.96 11.72
CA TRP A 571 -17.70 -2.50 11.77
C TRP A 571 -16.28 -1.98 11.60
N TRP A 572 -15.26 -2.72 12.07
CA TRP A 572 -13.88 -2.35 11.84
C TRP A 572 -13.52 -2.36 10.35
N TYR A 573 -13.84 -3.48 9.68
CA TYR A 573 -13.55 -3.61 8.25
C TYR A 573 -14.45 -2.72 7.38
N ALA A 574 -15.72 -2.54 7.75
CA ALA A 574 -16.59 -1.54 7.12
C ALA A 574 -16.03 -0.11 7.21
N SER A 575 -15.36 0.21 8.32
CA SER A 575 -14.72 1.52 8.52
C SER A 575 -13.37 1.66 7.83
N THR A 576 -12.66 0.57 7.57
CA THR A 576 -11.29 0.63 7.04
C THR A 576 -11.14 0.12 5.62
N CYS A 577 -12.12 -0.61 5.09
CA CYS A 577 -12.12 -1.07 3.70
C CYS A 577 -13.22 -0.32 2.92
N ARG A 578 -12.80 0.56 2.01
CA ARG A 578 -13.76 1.30 1.16
C ARG A 578 -14.53 0.40 0.22
N HIS A 579 -13.97 -0.78 -0.07
CA HIS A 579 -14.60 -1.86 -0.82
C HIS A 579 -14.71 -3.09 0.08
N LEU A 580 -15.87 -3.23 0.72
CA LEU A 580 -16.11 -4.25 1.73
C LEU A 580 -16.52 -5.58 1.10
N GLY A 581 -15.80 -6.65 1.44
CA GLY A 581 -16.22 -8.03 1.26
C GLY A 581 -16.48 -8.69 2.61
N ILE A 582 -17.44 -9.58 2.67
CA ILE A 582 -17.74 -10.40 3.83
C ILE A 582 -18.05 -11.83 3.38
N GLY A 583 -17.93 -12.78 4.27
CA GLY A 583 -18.39 -14.15 4.06
C GLY A 583 -18.42 -14.91 5.37
N GLY A 584 -18.85 -16.17 5.31
CA GLY A 584 -18.97 -17.02 6.49
C GLY A 584 -20.21 -16.73 7.33
N THR A 585 -20.99 -17.77 7.56
CA THR A 585 -22.19 -17.70 8.39
C THR A 585 -21.83 -18.06 9.84
N HIS A 586 -22.05 -17.13 10.77
CA HIS A 586 -21.76 -17.38 12.19
C HIS A 586 -22.64 -18.49 12.76
N ALA A 587 -22.02 -19.41 13.52
CA ALA A 587 -22.72 -20.57 14.09
C ALA A 587 -23.76 -20.20 15.16
N ASP A 588 -23.56 -19.09 15.91
CA ASP A 588 -24.55 -18.56 16.83
C ASP A 588 -25.59 -17.72 16.07
N PRO A 589 -26.88 -18.12 16.06
CA PRO A 589 -27.93 -17.36 15.39
C PRO A 589 -28.13 -15.93 15.88
N MET A 590 -27.80 -15.66 17.15
CA MET A 590 -27.90 -14.31 17.73
C MET A 590 -26.84 -13.38 17.12
N VAL A 591 -25.60 -13.87 16.96
CA VAL A 591 -24.53 -13.11 16.29
C VAL A 591 -24.87 -12.92 14.82
N ALA A 592 -25.26 -13.97 14.12
CA ALA A 592 -25.67 -13.87 12.72
C ALA A 592 -26.83 -12.87 12.50
N GLN A 593 -27.78 -12.81 13.44
CA GLN A 593 -28.86 -11.81 13.39
C GLN A 593 -28.32 -10.40 13.62
N ALA A 594 -27.41 -10.21 14.60
CA ALA A 594 -26.80 -8.92 14.86
C ALA A 594 -26.00 -8.42 13.64
N GLN A 595 -25.25 -9.31 12.96
CA GLN A 595 -24.50 -9.00 11.73
C GLN A 595 -25.44 -8.54 10.60
N ARG A 596 -26.56 -9.23 10.36
CA ARG A 596 -27.57 -8.80 9.35
C ARG A 596 -28.14 -7.42 9.66
N LEU A 597 -28.43 -7.12 10.93
CA LEU A 597 -28.89 -5.80 11.33
C LEU A 597 -27.79 -4.74 11.14
N ALA A 598 -26.55 -5.06 11.47
CA ALA A 598 -25.40 -4.19 11.26
C ALA A 598 -25.17 -3.92 9.78
N MET A 599 -25.27 -4.94 8.90
CA MET A 599 -25.21 -4.78 7.45
C MET A 599 -26.33 -3.89 6.92
N GLY A 600 -27.57 -4.07 7.40
CA GLY A 600 -28.68 -3.15 7.07
C GLY A 600 -28.38 -1.71 7.44
N ARG A 601 -27.70 -1.45 8.57
CA ARG A 601 -27.25 -0.12 8.97
C ARG A 601 -26.08 0.37 8.09
N TYR A 602 -25.11 -0.50 7.79
CA TYR A 602 -24.03 -0.19 6.86
C TYR A 602 -24.58 0.28 5.51
N ARG A 603 -25.55 -0.42 4.93
CA ARG A 603 -26.19 -0.06 3.65
C ARG A 603 -26.83 1.33 3.65
N GLN A 604 -27.34 1.80 4.79
CA GLN A 604 -27.83 3.17 4.94
C GLN A 604 -26.73 4.22 4.97
N LEU A 605 -25.55 3.84 5.46
CA LEU A 605 -24.41 4.71 5.69
C LEU A 605 -23.26 4.51 4.67
N GLU A 606 -23.40 3.59 3.73
CA GLU A 606 -22.30 3.14 2.84
C GLU A 606 -21.63 4.28 2.07
N ALA A 607 -22.36 5.35 1.73
CA ALA A 607 -21.77 6.51 1.09
C ALA A 607 -20.64 7.15 1.91
N TYR A 608 -20.79 7.16 3.24
CA TYR A 608 -19.75 7.67 4.14
C TYR A 608 -18.50 6.79 4.12
N TYR A 609 -18.67 5.47 4.11
CA TYR A 609 -17.56 4.53 4.10
C TYR A 609 -16.87 4.45 2.73
N LYS A 610 -17.65 4.41 1.66
CA LYS A 610 -17.15 4.28 0.29
C LYS A 610 -16.48 5.56 -0.22
N ARG A 611 -17.11 6.74 -0.02
CA ARG A 611 -16.67 8.03 -0.59
C ARG A 611 -16.22 9.07 0.42
N GLY A 612 -16.58 8.90 1.69
CA GLY A 612 -16.23 9.86 2.73
C GLY A 612 -14.73 10.03 2.92
N VAL A 613 -14.31 11.24 3.24
CA VAL A 613 -12.93 11.49 3.64
C VAL A 613 -12.71 10.89 5.03
N PHE A 614 -11.68 10.07 5.15
CA PHE A 614 -11.35 9.37 6.40
C PHE A 614 -10.46 10.24 7.30
N TYR A 615 -10.83 10.33 8.57
CA TYR A 615 -10.04 10.93 9.63
C TYR A 615 -9.98 10.02 10.85
N GLY A 616 -8.91 10.12 11.62
CA GLY A 616 -8.74 9.43 12.90
C GLY A 616 -8.70 10.43 14.05
N MET A 617 -9.52 10.24 15.07
CA MET A 617 -9.26 10.87 16.36
C MET A 617 -8.15 10.10 17.10
N HIS A 618 -8.16 8.80 16.97
CA HIS A 618 -7.16 7.79 17.35
C HIS A 618 -7.62 6.43 16.78
N GLU A 619 -6.84 5.36 16.95
CA GLU A 619 -7.14 4.02 16.44
C GLU A 619 -8.54 3.49 16.82
N GLY A 620 -9.04 3.81 18.01
CA GLY A 620 -10.39 3.42 18.46
C GLY A 620 -11.52 4.39 18.07
N ALA A 621 -11.24 5.43 17.25
CA ALA A 621 -12.27 6.41 16.87
C ALA A 621 -12.03 6.95 15.46
N HIS A 622 -12.79 6.42 14.51
CA HIS A 622 -12.71 6.74 13.09
C HIS A 622 -13.82 7.70 12.67
N VAL A 623 -13.54 8.61 11.76
CA VAL A 623 -14.50 9.59 11.25
C VAL A 623 -14.53 9.55 9.73
N HIS A 624 -15.74 9.46 9.16
CA HIS A 624 -15.98 9.47 7.72
C HIS A 624 -16.84 10.68 7.36
N VAL A 625 -16.29 11.60 6.59
CA VAL A 625 -16.93 12.89 6.29
C VAL A 625 -17.46 12.92 4.87
N LEU A 626 -18.73 13.22 4.68
CA LEU A 626 -19.31 13.58 3.39
C LEU A 626 -19.47 15.10 3.31
N LEU A 627 -18.55 15.74 2.61
CA LEU A 627 -18.50 17.20 2.51
C LEU A 627 -19.78 17.78 1.87
N GLU A 628 -20.32 17.12 0.85
CA GLU A 628 -21.53 17.52 0.15
C GLU A 628 -22.78 17.49 1.04
N ARG A 629 -22.77 16.69 2.10
CA ARG A 629 -23.85 16.63 3.09
C ARG A 629 -23.58 17.50 4.32
N CYS A 630 -22.38 18.03 4.47
CA CYS A 630 -21.92 18.65 5.71
C CYS A 630 -22.20 17.76 6.94
N ALA A 631 -21.95 16.48 6.81
CA ALA A 631 -22.27 15.46 7.83
C ALA A 631 -21.16 14.42 7.91
N PHE A 632 -21.08 13.67 9.01
CA PHE A 632 -20.08 12.65 9.19
C PHE A 632 -20.58 11.50 10.06
N VAL A 633 -19.92 10.36 9.94
CA VAL A 633 -20.14 9.17 10.77
C VAL A 633 -18.91 8.95 11.64
N ILE A 634 -19.12 8.62 12.91
CA ILE A 634 -18.07 8.23 13.84
C ILE A 634 -18.24 6.75 14.18
N ASN A 635 -17.19 5.97 13.98
CA ASN A 635 -17.09 4.61 14.48
C ASN A 635 -16.20 4.62 15.71
N LEU A 636 -16.74 4.14 16.84
CA LEU A 636 -16.00 3.95 18.08
C LEU A 636 -15.74 2.47 18.31
N PHE A 637 -14.54 2.13 18.75
CA PHE A 637 -14.10 0.76 18.99
C PHE A 637 -13.45 0.65 20.37
N ASN A 638 -13.94 -0.28 21.17
CA ASN A 638 -13.21 -0.74 22.34
C ASN A 638 -12.43 -2.01 21.98
N LEU A 639 -11.12 -1.90 21.84
CA LEU A 639 -10.20 -2.98 21.46
C LEU A 639 -9.52 -3.60 22.69
N SER A 640 -10.23 -3.71 23.83
CA SER A 640 -9.68 -4.24 25.07
C SER A 640 -10.62 -5.25 25.74
N ASP A 641 -10.09 -6.04 26.67
CA ASP A 641 -10.81 -7.06 27.45
C ASP A 641 -11.70 -6.49 28.58
N SER A 642 -11.66 -5.17 28.76
CA SER A 642 -12.44 -4.51 29.82
C SER A 642 -13.33 -3.41 29.27
N GLU A 643 -14.37 -3.07 30.02
CA GLU A 643 -15.18 -1.89 29.73
C GLU A 643 -14.31 -0.64 29.76
N GLN A 644 -14.36 0.15 28.69
CA GLN A 644 -13.55 1.36 28.51
C GLN A 644 -14.40 2.55 28.11
N THR A 645 -14.00 3.73 28.56
CA THR A 645 -14.51 4.97 27.99
C THR A 645 -13.69 5.31 26.76
N VAL A 646 -14.32 5.22 25.59
CA VAL A 646 -13.74 5.70 24.33
C VAL A 646 -14.14 7.16 24.17
N GLU A 647 -13.15 8.03 24.03
CA GLU A 647 -13.36 9.47 23.89
C GLU A 647 -12.44 10.04 22.82
N GLY A 648 -12.87 11.09 22.14
CA GLY A 648 -12.08 11.76 21.12
C GLY A 648 -12.66 13.11 20.75
N SER A 649 -11.86 13.92 20.06
CA SER A 649 -12.28 15.24 19.59
C SER A 649 -11.61 15.55 18.26
N ILE A 650 -12.39 16.11 17.32
CA ILE A 650 -11.90 16.46 15.98
C ILE A 650 -12.32 17.88 15.62
N SER A 651 -11.48 18.58 14.87
CA SER A 651 -11.75 19.93 14.39
C SER A 651 -12.59 19.91 13.12
N LEU A 652 -13.62 20.76 13.06
CA LEU A 652 -14.40 20.95 11.84
C LEU A 652 -13.54 21.51 10.69
N ASP A 653 -12.60 22.40 10.97
CA ASP A 653 -11.69 22.96 9.96
C ASP A 653 -10.81 21.87 9.36
N GLU A 654 -10.31 20.95 10.20
CA GLU A 654 -9.52 19.81 9.74
C GLU A 654 -10.33 18.92 8.80
N MET A 655 -11.63 18.78 9.07
CA MET A 655 -12.56 18.02 8.23
C MET A 655 -13.08 18.82 7.02
N GLY A 656 -12.75 20.09 6.88
CA GLY A 656 -13.28 20.96 5.82
C GLY A 656 -14.77 21.29 5.99
N LEU A 657 -15.30 21.18 7.21
CA LEU A 657 -16.71 21.43 7.49
C LEU A 657 -16.95 22.87 7.99
N PRO A 658 -18.11 23.49 7.62
CA PRO A 658 -18.42 24.86 7.99
C PRO A 658 -18.70 25.00 9.49
N ARG A 659 -18.13 26.05 10.14
CA ARG A 659 -18.32 26.34 11.57
C ARG A 659 -19.65 27.07 11.88
N ASP A 660 -20.32 27.59 10.86
CA ASP A 660 -21.58 28.32 10.97
C ASP A 660 -22.81 27.42 11.03
N ARG A 661 -22.60 26.11 11.23
CA ARG A 661 -23.64 25.10 11.41
C ARG A 661 -23.53 24.46 12.80
N TRP A 662 -24.65 23.99 13.31
CA TRP A 662 -24.70 23.18 14.52
C TRP A 662 -24.59 21.69 14.17
N TYR A 663 -23.74 20.95 14.88
CA TYR A 663 -23.54 19.51 14.67
C TYR A 663 -24.00 18.74 15.88
N ALA A 664 -24.85 17.73 15.65
CA ALA A 664 -25.41 16.90 16.72
C ALA A 664 -25.63 15.45 16.28
N THR A 665 -25.63 14.58 17.27
CA THR A 665 -26.02 13.17 17.14
C THR A 665 -26.94 12.78 18.30
N PRO A 666 -28.00 11.97 18.04
CA PRO A 666 -28.88 11.48 19.11
C PRO A 666 -28.19 10.58 20.14
N GLN A 667 -27.04 10.00 19.75
CA GLN A 667 -26.30 9.05 20.58
C GLN A 667 -25.29 9.69 21.54
N GLY A 668 -25.31 11.02 21.67
CA GLY A 668 -24.41 11.75 22.55
C GLY A 668 -23.17 12.27 21.81
N GLY A 669 -22.75 13.42 22.21
CA GLY A 669 -21.64 14.17 21.63
C GLY A 669 -21.82 15.65 21.91
N SER A 670 -20.76 16.43 21.87
CA SER A 670 -20.82 17.87 22.10
C SER A 670 -20.09 18.61 21.01
N PHE A 671 -20.76 19.61 20.45
CA PHE A 671 -20.13 20.55 19.54
C PHE A 671 -19.87 21.86 20.29
N ASP A 672 -18.61 22.27 20.29
CA ASP A 672 -18.19 23.58 20.78
C ASP A 672 -17.96 24.54 19.60
N ALA A 673 -18.91 25.46 19.40
CA ALA A 673 -18.83 26.43 18.31
C ALA A 673 -17.67 27.41 18.45
N ALA A 674 -17.19 27.68 19.67
CA ALA A 674 -16.10 28.62 19.89
C ALA A 674 -14.75 28.05 19.41
N SER A 675 -14.48 26.80 19.70
CA SER A 675 -13.27 26.11 19.24
C SER A 675 -13.44 25.43 17.88
N GLY A 676 -14.67 25.30 17.38
CA GLY A 676 -15.00 24.55 16.16
C GLY A 676 -14.68 23.06 16.27
N ARG A 677 -14.83 22.48 17.46
CA ARG A 677 -14.53 21.08 17.70
C ARG A 677 -15.78 20.27 18.04
N PHE A 678 -15.84 19.05 17.52
CA PHE A 678 -16.80 18.05 17.91
C PHE A 678 -16.12 17.02 18.83
N ALA A 679 -16.69 16.76 19.99
CA ALA A 679 -16.17 15.81 20.96
C ALA A 679 -17.19 14.70 21.24
N ILE A 680 -16.70 13.49 21.45
CA ILE A 680 -17.47 12.32 21.81
C ILE A 680 -16.86 11.65 23.04
N ARG A 681 -17.71 11.11 23.91
CA ARG A 681 -17.31 10.29 25.05
C ARG A 681 -18.36 9.23 25.30
N ARG A 682 -17.96 7.96 25.25
CA ARG A 682 -18.88 6.83 25.40
C ARG A 682 -18.25 5.67 26.17
N LEU A 683 -18.96 5.16 27.16
CA LEU A 683 -18.61 3.92 27.84
C LEU A 683 -18.99 2.74 26.94
N MET A 684 -18.06 1.85 26.67
CA MET A 684 -18.23 0.74 25.74
C MET A 684 -17.84 -0.59 26.36
N PRO A 685 -18.62 -1.65 26.12
CA PRO A 685 -18.26 -3.01 26.53
C PRO A 685 -16.92 -3.47 25.94
N PRO A 686 -16.30 -4.52 26.50
CA PRO A 686 -15.12 -5.13 25.88
C PRO A 686 -15.38 -5.56 24.44
N TRP A 687 -14.37 -5.43 23.59
CA TRP A 687 -14.40 -5.89 22.18
C TRP A 687 -15.69 -5.50 21.46
N SER A 688 -15.99 -4.22 21.42
CA SER A 688 -17.25 -3.72 20.88
C SER A 688 -17.06 -2.56 19.92
N ALA A 689 -18.05 -2.36 19.05
CA ALA A 689 -18.16 -1.24 18.14
C ALA A 689 -19.43 -0.42 18.40
N ALA A 690 -19.39 0.87 18.09
CA ALA A 690 -20.56 1.74 18.04
C ALA A 690 -20.46 2.71 16.89
N VAL A 691 -21.57 2.92 16.19
CA VAL A 691 -21.66 3.81 15.01
C VAL A 691 -22.60 4.96 15.33
N LEU A 692 -22.10 6.19 15.16
CA LEU A 692 -22.83 7.43 15.41
C LEU A 692 -22.88 8.26 14.15
N GLU A 693 -24.06 8.69 13.77
CA GLU A 693 -24.28 9.62 12.66
C GLU A 693 -24.40 11.05 13.22
N VAL A 694 -23.61 11.96 12.71
CA VAL A 694 -23.59 13.36 13.09
C VAL A 694 -24.10 14.18 11.94
N GLU A 695 -25.23 14.84 12.14
CA GLU A 695 -25.86 15.70 11.15
C GLU A 695 -25.60 17.17 11.45
N SER A 696 -25.64 18.00 10.40
CA SER A 696 -25.57 19.44 10.55
C SER A 696 -26.92 20.10 10.41
N PHE A 697 -27.16 21.13 11.23
CA PHE A 697 -28.36 21.92 11.24
C PHE A 697 -27.99 23.38 10.97
N GLY A 698 -28.81 24.09 10.14
CA GLY A 698 -28.63 25.52 9.95
C GLY A 698 -28.76 26.27 11.27
N THR A 699 -27.91 27.25 11.53
CA THR A 699 -28.17 28.24 12.60
C THR A 699 -29.34 29.09 12.13
N ASN A 700 -30.48 28.99 12.82
CA ASN A 700 -31.63 29.89 12.62
C ASN A 700 -31.26 31.33 12.94
#